data_3fc465ae5855c476a0acb94510c81596
#
_entry.id   3fc465ae5855c476a0acb94510c81596
#
_cell.length_a   1.000
_cell.length_b   1.000
_cell.length_c   1.000
_cell.angle_alpha   90.00
_cell.angle_beta   90.00
_cell.angle_gamma   90.00
#
_symmetry.space_group_name_H-M   'P 1'
#
loop_
_entity.id
_entity.type
_entity.pdbx_description
1 polymer ?
#
loop_
_entity_poly.entity_id
_entity_poly.type
_entity_poly.pdbx_seq_one_letter_code
_entity_poly.pdbx_strand_id
1 'polypeptide(L)'
;MTIGISAAVLSTSLMQLTACKETQRENPLLQESTLPFGAPDFSKIDSTDYLPAFEAAIQQKREDIAKIVENTDSATFENTVLAFEESGRTLDRVSKTFFALVEADKTPIISETEKKVMPMLTDLENEISFNKPLFERIRQVYDRDHNSLQGEDQKLLEEIYKEFVRNGALLPDDKMARMKEINLRISDLQTQWGDMVPDATNDAVVWVKSESDLAGLSEADIAQCMKDAESRGGKAPYAIVIVNTTQQALLASLDNRELRKKVYEAAIHRADGTGKYNTFPIVVEIAKLRAEQAEIMGYPNYAAYSLEKTMAKTPENVYAFLKSLISQYKPKALAETKAIEDFARKTEGADFKLQPYDRFYYSAKMKKELLNISDDEVKPYFNVDSVLLNGVFYAAGRVYGLTFKQRTDIPVYHPDVKVFEVFDKDGKSKALFYCDYFRRPTKRGGAWMDNFAEQSRQRQQLTVVYNVCNSAKAPEGQPSLLTWDEVTTMFHEFGHALHSILSDCQYNKLSGTNVARDFVEMPSQFNESFAAIPEVFDHYARHCKTGEPMPAELKERMLKSINFQTAYALGENLAATCIDMAWHMLPSDKIPAAEQAAAFETEALRQVGLLDEQVPPRYYTSYFNHVWGSGYAEGYYIYLWTEVLAVNIADVFAQRGALKPETGHDMRDKILSRGNTGDLMQMFTDFTGMKSPDASILLKARGL
;
A
#
# COMPACT_ATOMS: atom_id res chain seq x y z
N MET A 1 22.27 -58.60 86.37
CA MET A 1 22.72 -57.25 86.01
C MET A 1 23.39 -57.34 84.66
N THR A 2 22.70 -57.09 83.66
CA THR A 2 23.28 -56.80 82.34
C THR A 2 22.23 -56.10 81.50
N ILE A 3 22.50 -54.92 81.14
CA ILE A 3 21.64 -53.98 80.47
C ILE A 3 21.67 -54.30 78.97
N GLY A 4 20.53 -54.56 78.34
CA GLY A 4 20.38 -54.75 76.93
C GLY A 4 20.11 -53.40 76.22
N ILE A 5 20.88 -53.09 75.22
CA ILE A 5 20.68 -51.92 74.34
C ILE A 5 19.98 -52.39 73.07
N SER A 6 18.72 -51.91 72.91
CA SER A 6 17.98 -52.09 71.63
C SER A 6 18.43 -51.07 70.57
N ALA A 7 18.88 -51.56 69.44
CA ALA A 7 19.16 -50.75 68.28
C ALA A 7 17.87 -50.52 67.46
N ALA A 8 17.45 -49.29 67.32
CA ALA A 8 16.37 -48.87 66.43
C ALA A 8 16.92 -48.65 65.01
N VAL A 9 16.45 -49.41 64.07
CA VAL A 9 16.74 -49.27 62.68
C VAL A 9 15.81 -48.16 62.08
N LEU A 10 16.36 -47.02 61.79
CA LEU A 10 15.66 -45.98 61.00
C LEU A 10 15.74 -46.34 59.47
N SER A 11 14.61 -46.72 58.94
CA SER A 11 14.43 -46.83 57.50
C SER A 11 14.17 -45.44 56.88
N THR A 12 15.17 -44.88 56.23
CA THR A 12 15.02 -43.68 55.43
C THR A 12 14.40 -44.05 54.08
N SER A 13 13.12 -43.75 53.90
CA SER A 13 12.44 -43.79 52.57
C SER A 13 12.94 -42.63 51.71
N LEU A 14 13.76 -42.90 50.74
CA LEU A 14 14.05 -41.97 49.65
C LEU A 14 12.77 -41.81 48.79
N MET A 15 12.02 -40.74 48.98
CA MET A 15 11.07 -40.26 47.98
C MET A 15 11.88 -39.74 46.80
N GLN A 16 11.94 -40.49 45.72
CA GLN A 16 12.34 -39.99 44.41
C GLN A 16 11.25 -39.02 43.93
N LEU A 17 11.50 -37.71 44.05
CA LEU A 17 10.79 -36.69 43.29
C LEU A 17 11.17 -36.86 41.81
N THR A 18 10.34 -37.63 41.09
CA THR A 18 10.28 -37.52 39.62
C THR A 18 9.70 -36.15 39.32
N ALA A 19 10.58 -35.16 39.14
CA ALA A 19 10.21 -33.94 38.43
C ALA A 19 9.74 -34.35 37.03
N CYS A 20 8.45 -34.27 36.75
CA CYS A 20 7.96 -34.20 35.40
C CYS A 20 8.71 -33.02 34.76
N LYS A 21 9.69 -33.29 33.91
CA LYS A 21 10.07 -32.35 32.90
C LYS A 21 8.82 -32.15 32.04
N GLU A 22 8.08 -31.08 32.25
CA GLU A 22 7.22 -30.55 31.20
C GLU A 22 8.09 -30.46 29.98
N THR A 23 7.83 -31.26 28.97
CA THR A 23 8.40 -31.10 27.65
C THR A 23 7.95 -29.74 27.20
N GLN A 24 8.84 -28.74 27.28
CA GLN A 24 8.59 -27.39 26.83
C GLN A 24 8.14 -27.49 25.37
N ARG A 25 6.91 -27.09 25.08
CA ARG A 25 6.37 -27.11 23.70
C ARG A 25 7.35 -26.35 22.80
N GLU A 26 7.83 -27.01 21.76
CA GLU A 26 8.68 -26.34 20.77
C GLU A 26 7.89 -25.23 20.07
N ASN A 27 8.51 -24.07 19.94
CA ASN A 27 7.89 -22.93 19.28
C ASN A 27 7.75 -23.22 17.76
N PRO A 28 6.52 -23.30 17.22
CA PRO A 28 6.29 -23.69 15.82
C PRO A 28 6.86 -22.69 14.81
N LEU A 29 7.03 -21.42 15.20
CA LEU A 29 7.58 -20.38 14.35
C LEU A 29 9.09 -20.56 14.09
N LEU A 30 9.81 -21.27 14.97
CA LEU A 30 11.24 -21.55 14.82
C LEU A 30 11.52 -22.79 13.95
N GLN A 31 10.49 -23.59 13.65
CA GLN A 31 10.60 -24.76 12.78
C GLN A 31 10.07 -24.45 11.38
N GLU A 32 10.62 -25.12 10.37
CA GLU A 32 10.02 -25.06 9.03
C GLU A 32 8.65 -25.72 9.05
N SER A 33 7.67 -25.05 8.46
CA SER A 33 6.32 -25.60 8.37
C SER A 33 6.29 -26.84 7.47
N THR A 34 5.57 -27.87 7.91
CA THR A 34 5.32 -29.08 7.13
C THR A 34 4.12 -28.97 6.18
N LEU A 35 3.40 -27.86 6.25
CA LEU A 35 2.31 -27.57 5.32
C LEU A 35 2.83 -27.29 3.91
N PRO A 36 2.00 -27.45 2.88
CA PRO A 36 2.37 -27.14 1.51
C PRO A 36 2.99 -25.74 1.40
N PHE A 37 4.10 -25.65 0.67
CA PHE A 37 4.87 -24.42 0.38
C PHE A 37 5.40 -23.68 1.62
N GLY A 38 5.48 -24.35 2.78
CA GLY A 38 5.91 -23.74 4.01
C GLY A 38 4.89 -22.75 4.60
N ALA A 39 3.60 -22.89 4.25
CA ALA A 39 2.53 -22.04 4.77
C ALA A 39 2.50 -22.03 6.30
N PRO A 40 2.20 -20.92 6.97
CA PRO A 40 2.10 -20.87 8.42
C PRO A 40 1.03 -21.83 8.96
N ASP A 41 1.39 -22.63 9.95
CA ASP A 41 0.44 -23.54 10.61
C ASP A 41 -0.28 -22.81 11.76
N PHE A 42 -1.28 -22.00 11.41
CA PHE A 42 -2.07 -21.24 12.38
C PHE A 42 -2.82 -22.10 13.39
N SER A 43 -2.93 -23.41 13.17
CA SER A 43 -3.51 -24.33 14.17
C SER A 43 -2.57 -24.63 15.34
N LYS A 44 -1.26 -24.37 15.14
CA LYS A 44 -0.23 -24.61 16.14
C LYS A 44 0.37 -23.35 16.74
N ILE A 45 0.24 -22.21 16.06
CA ILE A 45 0.81 -20.93 16.51
C ILE A 45 -0.11 -20.32 17.58
N ASP A 46 0.47 -20.00 18.73
CA ASP A 46 -0.16 -19.20 19.77
C ASP A 46 0.42 -17.78 19.78
N SER A 47 -0.39 -16.78 20.18
CA SER A 47 0.07 -15.39 20.22
C SER A 47 1.25 -15.15 21.17
N THR A 48 1.46 -16.03 22.14
CA THR A 48 2.61 -15.99 23.05
C THR A 48 3.90 -16.54 22.44
N ASP A 49 3.82 -17.22 21.29
CA ASP A 49 5.00 -17.75 20.59
C ASP A 49 5.84 -16.66 19.91
N TYR A 50 5.22 -15.53 19.53
CA TYR A 50 5.87 -14.53 18.67
C TYR A 50 7.08 -13.85 19.32
N LEU A 51 6.96 -13.31 20.53
CA LEU A 51 8.07 -12.60 21.16
C LEU A 51 9.31 -13.51 21.36
N PRO A 52 9.19 -14.73 21.92
CA PRO A 52 10.33 -15.64 22.01
C PRO A 52 10.89 -16.07 20.63
N ALA A 53 10.03 -16.17 19.60
CA ALA A 53 10.47 -16.46 18.24
C ALA A 53 11.30 -15.33 17.65
N PHE A 54 10.90 -14.06 17.84
CA PHE A 54 11.68 -12.91 17.43
C PHE A 54 13.03 -12.85 18.14
N GLU A 55 13.07 -13.02 19.46
CA GLU A 55 14.32 -13.03 20.23
C GLU A 55 15.31 -14.07 19.69
N ALA A 56 14.83 -15.30 19.47
CA ALA A 56 15.66 -16.37 18.95
C ALA A 56 16.10 -16.13 17.48
N ALA A 57 15.18 -15.66 16.63
CA ALA A 57 15.44 -15.43 15.22
C ALA A 57 16.38 -14.23 14.98
N ILE A 58 16.26 -13.18 15.78
CA ILE A 58 17.19 -12.03 15.77
C ILE A 58 18.60 -12.49 16.17
N GLN A 59 18.69 -13.31 17.23
CA GLN A 59 19.98 -13.86 17.66
C GLN A 59 20.60 -14.75 16.56
N GLN A 60 19.79 -15.60 15.91
CA GLN A 60 20.24 -16.42 14.78
C GLN A 60 20.76 -15.56 13.62
N LYS A 61 20.08 -14.45 13.27
CA LYS A 61 20.52 -13.52 12.23
C LYS A 61 21.86 -12.88 12.58
N ARG A 62 22.06 -12.48 13.86
CA ARG A 62 23.36 -11.96 14.33
C ARG A 62 24.48 -13.00 14.18
N GLU A 63 24.21 -14.26 14.52
CA GLU A 63 25.17 -15.34 14.36
C GLU A 63 25.51 -15.62 12.89
N ASP A 64 24.52 -15.57 12.01
CA ASP A 64 24.73 -15.74 10.57
C ASP A 64 25.60 -14.61 10.00
N ILE A 65 25.36 -13.37 10.41
CA ILE A 65 26.21 -12.21 10.05
C ILE A 65 27.63 -12.37 10.62
N ALA A 66 27.76 -12.79 11.87
CA ALA A 66 29.08 -13.03 12.47
C ALA A 66 29.90 -14.06 11.71
N LYS A 67 29.28 -15.19 11.26
CA LYS A 67 29.93 -16.22 10.42
C LYS A 67 30.46 -15.64 9.10
N ILE A 68 29.73 -14.71 8.49
CA ILE A 68 30.18 -14.03 7.26
C ILE A 68 31.39 -13.14 7.56
N VAL A 69 31.30 -12.35 8.62
CA VAL A 69 32.34 -11.38 9.01
C VAL A 69 33.64 -12.08 9.48
N GLU A 70 33.51 -13.16 10.26
CA GLU A 70 34.62 -13.92 10.83
C GLU A 70 35.26 -14.88 9.85
N ASN A 71 34.68 -15.08 8.66
CA ASN A 71 35.26 -15.95 7.64
C ASN A 71 36.61 -15.40 7.15
N THR A 72 37.68 -16.17 7.38
CA THR A 72 39.05 -15.80 7.00
C THR A 72 39.35 -16.03 5.51
N ASP A 73 38.53 -16.76 4.79
CA ASP A 73 38.69 -16.95 3.36
C ASP A 73 38.40 -15.66 2.59
N SER A 74 38.99 -15.53 1.41
CA SER A 74 38.70 -14.42 0.51
C SER A 74 37.21 -14.30 0.27
N ALA A 75 36.68 -13.07 0.31
CA ALA A 75 35.28 -12.83 0.04
C ALA A 75 34.90 -13.27 -1.39
N THR A 76 33.85 -14.09 -1.52
CA THR A 76 33.30 -14.53 -2.81
C THR A 76 31.79 -14.25 -2.84
N PHE A 77 31.19 -14.37 -4.00
CA PHE A 77 29.74 -14.24 -4.14
C PHE A 77 29.02 -15.23 -3.19
N GLU A 78 29.47 -16.49 -3.14
CA GLU A 78 28.84 -17.54 -2.34
C GLU A 78 28.99 -17.33 -0.85
N ASN A 79 30.24 -17.07 -0.37
CA ASN A 79 30.53 -16.99 1.07
C ASN A 79 30.21 -15.62 1.69
N THR A 80 29.78 -14.64 0.88
CA THR A 80 29.50 -13.29 1.34
C THR A 80 28.11 -12.82 0.88
N VAL A 81 27.87 -12.70 -0.41
CA VAL A 81 26.63 -12.13 -0.95
C VAL A 81 25.46 -13.11 -0.78
N LEU A 82 25.65 -14.34 -1.24
CA LEU A 82 24.64 -15.39 -1.10
C LEU A 82 24.44 -15.79 0.37
N ALA A 83 25.53 -15.87 1.15
CA ALA A 83 25.44 -16.11 2.59
C ALA A 83 24.65 -15.00 3.31
N PHE A 84 24.79 -13.74 2.89
CA PHE A 84 24.02 -12.62 3.43
C PHE A 84 22.54 -12.73 3.03
N GLU A 85 22.23 -13.02 1.77
CA GLU A 85 20.86 -13.24 1.28
C GLU A 85 20.16 -14.41 2.01
N GLU A 86 20.89 -15.45 2.36
CA GLU A 86 20.37 -16.61 3.08
C GLU A 86 20.32 -16.44 4.60
N SER A 87 20.98 -15.40 5.13
CA SER A 87 20.99 -15.13 6.57
C SER A 87 19.62 -14.66 7.06
N GLY A 88 19.20 -15.14 8.23
CA GLY A 88 17.96 -14.69 8.88
C GLY A 88 16.66 -15.23 8.27
N ARG A 89 16.66 -16.35 7.56
CA ARG A 89 15.44 -17.01 7.02
C ARG A 89 14.37 -17.26 8.07
N THR A 90 14.78 -17.61 9.29
CA THR A 90 13.85 -17.79 10.41
C THR A 90 13.19 -16.45 10.79
N LEU A 91 13.98 -15.37 10.84
CA LEU A 91 13.46 -14.04 11.15
C LEU A 91 12.47 -13.55 10.09
N ASP A 92 12.77 -13.77 8.81
CA ASP A 92 11.89 -13.45 7.69
C ASP A 92 10.53 -14.16 7.83
N ARG A 93 10.53 -15.48 8.07
CA ARG A 93 9.32 -16.28 8.29
C ARG A 93 8.52 -15.81 9.50
N VAL A 94 9.17 -15.55 10.64
CA VAL A 94 8.53 -15.05 11.87
C VAL A 94 7.92 -13.67 11.61
N SER A 95 8.67 -12.76 10.99
CA SER A 95 8.23 -11.40 10.69
C SER A 95 7.03 -11.39 9.74
N LYS A 96 7.09 -12.08 8.61
CA LYS A 96 5.99 -12.14 7.64
C LYS A 96 4.70 -12.69 8.27
N THR A 97 4.81 -13.75 9.08
CA THR A 97 3.64 -14.33 9.78
C THR A 97 3.07 -13.38 10.81
N PHE A 98 3.94 -12.72 11.59
CA PHE A 98 3.52 -11.79 12.64
C PHE A 98 2.89 -10.52 12.09
N PHE A 99 3.56 -9.84 11.15
CA PHE A 99 3.07 -8.58 10.61
C PHE A 99 1.80 -8.73 9.76
N ALA A 100 1.58 -9.91 9.16
CA ALA A 100 0.28 -10.23 8.59
C ALA A 100 -0.85 -10.13 9.62
N LEU A 101 -0.64 -10.62 10.86
CA LEU A 101 -1.64 -10.50 11.94
C LEU A 101 -1.71 -9.10 12.53
N VAL A 102 -0.59 -8.38 12.61
CA VAL A 102 -0.59 -6.96 13.03
C VAL A 102 -1.56 -6.15 12.18
N GLU A 103 -1.60 -6.42 10.87
CA GLU A 103 -2.44 -5.69 9.92
C GLU A 103 -3.86 -6.30 9.81
N ALA A 104 -3.97 -7.63 9.76
CA ALA A 104 -5.22 -8.30 9.44
C ALA A 104 -6.01 -8.79 10.65
N ASP A 105 -5.39 -9.06 11.80
CA ASP A 105 -6.06 -9.55 13.02
C ASP A 105 -5.37 -9.13 14.31
N LYS A 106 -5.26 -7.83 14.53
CA LYS A 106 -4.52 -7.20 15.62
C LYS A 106 -5.23 -7.33 16.96
N THR A 107 -4.94 -8.40 17.68
CA THR A 107 -5.37 -8.59 19.07
C THR A 107 -4.56 -7.73 20.06
N PRO A 108 -5.02 -7.51 21.32
CA PRO A 108 -4.22 -6.78 22.32
C PRO A 108 -2.83 -7.36 22.54
N ILE A 109 -2.68 -8.71 22.53
CA ILE A 109 -1.38 -9.38 22.70
C ILE A 109 -0.47 -9.11 21.50
N ILE A 110 -0.99 -9.18 20.29
CA ILE A 110 -0.24 -8.83 19.06
C ILE A 110 0.23 -7.38 19.12
N SER A 111 -0.64 -6.45 19.55
CA SER A 111 -0.29 -5.03 19.68
C SER A 111 0.81 -4.78 20.74
N GLU A 112 0.78 -5.48 21.86
CA GLU A 112 1.83 -5.39 22.90
C GLU A 112 3.15 -6.00 22.42
N THR A 113 3.08 -7.10 21.69
CA THR A 113 4.25 -7.76 21.10
C THR A 113 4.90 -6.87 20.07
N GLU A 114 4.14 -6.24 19.19
CA GLU A 114 4.62 -5.28 18.18
C GLU A 114 5.45 -4.16 18.81
N LYS A 115 4.95 -3.54 19.91
CA LYS A 115 5.67 -2.47 20.63
C LYS A 115 7.04 -2.91 21.16
N LYS A 116 7.20 -4.20 21.46
CA LYS A 116 8.47 -4.76 21.95
C LYS A 116 9.39 -5.15 20.79
N VAL A 117 8.83 -5.71 19.74
CA VAL A 117 9.58 -6.25 18.60
C VAL A 117 10.11 -5.14 17.68
N MET A 118 9.33 -4.07 17.43
CA MET A 118 9.75 -2.98 16.54
C MET A 118 11.10 -2.36 16.91
N PRO A 119 11.37 -1.99 18.18
CA PRO A 119 12.70 -1.51 18.55
C PRO A 119 13.82 -2.53 18.33
N MET A 120 13.56 -3.83 18.60
CA MET A 120 14.55 -4.89 18.42
C MET A 120 14.94 -5.07 16.94
N LEU A 121 13.95 -4.97 16.03
CA LEU A 121 14.20 -5.04 14.59
C LEU A 121 14.96 -3.80 14.09
N THR A 122 14.60 -2.62 14.56
CA THR A 122 15.31 -1.37 14.25
C THR A 122 16.76 -1.41 14.72
N ASP A 123 17.01 -1.92 15.90
CA ASP A 123 18.38 -2.09 16.42
C ASP A 123 19.19 -3.06 15.56
N LEU A 124 18.60 -4.21 15.19
CA LEU A 124 19.24 -5.19 14.31
C LEU A 124 19.55 -4.61 12.93
N GLU A 125 18.61 -3.88 12.34
CA GLU A 125 18.80 -3.21 11.04
C GLU A 125 19.95 -2.20 11.09
N ASN A 126 20.03 -1.41 12.16
CA ASN A 126 21.14 -0.49 12.39
C ASN A 126 22.47 -1.25 12.58
N GLU A 127 22.48 -2.33 13.36
CA GLU A 127 23.67 -3.18 13.54
C GLU A 127 24.21 -3.70 12.20
N ILE A 128 23.32 -4.16 11.31
CA ILE A 128 23.69 -4.69 9.99
C ILE A 128 24.13 -3.57 9.05
N SER A 129 23.33 -2.53 8.90
CA SER A 129 23.57 -1.43 7.95
C SER A 129 24.89 -0.68 8.21
N PHE A 130 25.27 -0.60 9.50
CA PHE A 130 26.52 0.07 9.90
C PHE A 130 27.65 -0.92 10.20
N ASN A 131 27.53 -2.21 9.80
CA ASN A 131 28.58 -3.21 9.99
C ASN A 131 29.68 -3.03 8.93
N LYS A 132 30.74 -2.27 9.29
CA LYS A 132 31.85 -2.01 8.37
C LYS A 132 32.57 -3.28 7.89
N PRO A 133 32.90 -4.28 8.75
CA PRO A 133 33.52 -5.52 8.28
C PRO A 133 32.64 -6.28 7.26
N LEU A 134 31.34 -6.34 7.47
CA LEU A 134 30.41 -6.95 6.53
C LEU A 134 30.41 -6.21 5.18
N PHE A 135 30.26 -4.89 5.23
CA PHE A 135 30.29 -4.06 4.03
C PHE A 135 31.61 -4.19 3.26
N GLU A 136 32.74 -4.24 3.96
CA GLU A 136 34.06 -4.40 3.31
C GLU A 136 34.14 -5.71 2.53
N ARG A 137 33.59 -6.82 3.04
CA ARG A 137 33.53 -8.09 2.32
C ARG A 137 32.62 -7.98 1.09
N ILE A 138 31.44 -7.36 1.22
CA ILE A 138 30.50 -7.12 0.10
C ILE A 138 31.20 -6.25 -0.97
N ARG A 139 31.90 -5.18 -0.56
CA ARG A 139 32.63 -4.29 -1.46
C ARG A 139 33.74 -5.01 -2.23
N GLN A 140 34.52 -5.89 -1.56
CA GLN A 140 35.54 -6.68 -2.22
C GLN A 140 34.97 -7.58 -3.32
N VAL A 141 33.79 -8.20 -3.09
CA VAL A 141 33.10 -8.97 -4.14
C VAL A 141 32.64 -8.05 -5.25
N TYR A 142 32.03 -6.89 -4.90
CA TYR A 142 31.54 -5.92 -5.88
C TYR A 142 32.67 -5.40 -6.79
N ASP A 143 33.75 -4.93 -6.21
CA ASP A 143 34.89 -4.33 -6.94
C ASP A 143 35.56 -5.36 -7.88
N ARG A 144 35.62 -6.62 -7.47
CA ARG A 144 36.27 -7.69 -8.24
C ARG A 144 35.33 -8.34 -9.27
N ASP A 145 34.10 -8.65 -8.89
CA ASP A 145 33.26 -9.61 -9.63
C ASP A 145 32.07 -8.96 -10.35
N HIS A 146 31.67 -7.70 -9.99
CA HIS A 146 30.47 -7.08 -10.53
C HIS A 146 30.37 -7.11 -12.07
N ASN A 147 31.48 -6.86 -12.78
CA ASN A 147 31.51 -6.85 -14.24
C ASN A 147 31.64 -8.26 -14.87
N SER A 148 31.93 -9.28 -14.08
CA SER A 148 32.09 -10.66 -14.54
C SER A 148 30.85 -11.53 -14.26
N LEU A 149 30.09 -11.19 -13.21
CA LEU A 149 28.80 -11.80 -12.93
C LEU A 149 27.76 -11.42 -13.98
N GLN A 150 26.75 -12.26 -14.16
CA GLN A 150 25.69 -12.04 -15.14
C GLN A 150 24.32 -12.34 -14.53
N GLY A 151 23.27 -11.76 -15.13
CA GLY A 151 21.89 -12.07 -14.78
C GLY A 151 21.55 -11.72 -13.32
N GLU A 152 20.90 -12.63 -12.63
CA GLU A 152 20.41 -12.40 -11.28
C GLU A 152 21.52 -12.31 -10.23
N ASP A 153 22.66 -13.01 -10.42
CA ASP A 153 23.79 -12.91 -9.48
C ASP A 153 24.41 -11.52 -9.48
N GLN A 154 24.59 -10.93 -10.67
CA GLN A 154 25.06 -9.54 -10.81
C GLN A 154 24.06 -8.57 -10.17
N LYS A 155 22.77 -8.77 -10.45
CA LYS A 155 21.71 -7.91 -9.93
C LYS A 155 21.59 -7.99 -8.40
N LEU A 156 21.67 -9.19 -7.81
CA LEU A 156 21.65 -9.38 -6.37
C LEU A 156 22.82 -8.65 -5.69
N LEU A 157 24.03 -8.83 -6.22
CA LEU A 157 25.20 -8.12 -5.71
C LEU A 157 25.04 -6.61 -5.80
N GLU A 158 24.52 -6.10 -6.93
CA GLU A 158 24.27 -4.69 -7.16
C GLU A 158 23.27 -4.12 -6.13
N GLU A 159 22.14 -4.79 -5.92
CA GLU A 159 21.10 -4.35 -4.99
C GLU A 159 21.61 -4.33 -3.54
N ILE A 160 22.28 -5.40 -3.11
CA ILE A 160 22.86 -5.46 -1.75
C ILE A 160 23.91 -4.38 -1.56
N TYR A 161 24.85 -4.22 -2.50
CA TYR A 161 25.89 -3.18 -2.42
C TYR A 161 25.29 -1.77 -2.35
N LYS A 162 24.32 -1.45 -3.23
CA LYS A 162 23.64 -0.17 -3.26
C LYS A 162 22.88 0.12 -1.98
N GLU A 163 22.24 -0.89 -1.40
CA GLU A 163 21.53 -0.75 -0.12
C GLU A 163 22.48 -0.29 1.00
N PHE A 164 23.64 -0.93 1.16
CA PHE A 164 24.66 -0.51 2.13
C PHE A 164 25.18 0.91 1.85
N VAL A 165 25.51 1.21 0.59
CA VAL A 165 26.01 2.54 0.21
C VAL A 165 24.96 3.62 0.52
N ARG A 166 23.70 3.39 0.21
CA ARG A 166 22.61 4.34 0.48
C ARG A 166 22.34 4.51 1.98
N ASN A 167 22.59 3.49 2.78
CA ASN A 167 22.54 3.58 4.24
C ASN A 167 23.80 4.25 4.85
N GLY A 168 24.74 4.72 4.01
CA GLY A 168 25.89 5.52 4.45
C GLY A 168 27.15 4.72 4.74
N ALA A 169 27.27 3.47 4.26
CA ALA A 169 28.45 2.63 4.54
C ALA A 169 29.78 3.20 4.01
N LEU A 170 29.75 4.09 3.02
CA LEU A 170 30.93 4.80 2.50
C LEU A 170 31.20 6.15 3.17
N LEU A 171 30.34 6.58 4.10
CA LEU A 171 30.51 7.87 4.77
C LEU A 171 31.64 7.84 5.80
N PRO A 172 32.38 8.96 5.99
CA PRO A 172 33.20 9.17 7.13
C PRO A 172 32.43 9.07 8.46
N ASP A 173 33.11 8.73 9.56
CA ASP A 173 32.46 8.46 10.85
C ASP A 173 31.61 9.63 11.39
N ASP A 174 32.09 10.87 11.20
CA ASP A 174 31.36 12.08 11.58
C ASP A 174 30.07 12.26 10.79
N LYS A 175 30.09 12.05 9.48
CA LYS A 175 28.91 12.10 8.63
C LYS A 175 27.93 10.96 8.93
N MET A 176 28.45 9.75 9.22
CA MET A 176 27.63 8.61 9.61
C MET A 176 26.94 8.88 10.96
N ALA A 177 27.62 9.47 11.93
CA ALA A 177 27.01 9.89 13.20
C ALA A 177 25.88 10.91 12.97
N ARG A 178 26.13 11.92 12.12
CA ARG A 178 25.12 12.91 11.77
C ARG A 178 23.90 12.28 11.06
N MET A 179 24.12 11.34 10.16
CA MET A 179 23.02 10.60 9.50
C MET A 179 22.13 9.87 10.50
N LYS A 180 22.72 9.21 11.52
CA LYS A 180 21.95 8.57 12.61
C LYS A 180 21.10 9.57 13.39
N GLU A 181 21.66 10.73 13.74
CA GLU A 181 20.93 11.80 14.42
C GLU A 181 19.75 12.29 13.57
N ILE A 182 19.97 12.48 12.26
CA ILE A 182 18.92 12.90 11.32
C ILE A 182 17.80 11.85 11.28
N ASN A 183 18.13 10.58 11.13
CA ASN A 183 17.13 9.50 11.07
C ASN A 183 16.30 9.41 12.36
N LEU A 184 16.92 9.49 13.52
CA LEU A 184 16.23 9.51 14.82
C LEU A 184 15.32 10.73 14.94
N ARG A 185 15.80 11.92 14.54
CA ARG A 185 15.00 13.14 14.63
C ARG A 185 13.80 13.13 13.67
N ILE A 186 13.97 12.63 12.43
CA ILE A 186 12.86 12.45 11.49
C ILE A 186 11.82 11.49 12.07
N SER A 187 12.23 10.36 12.65
CA SER A 187 11.33 9.41 13.28
C SER A 187 10.52 10.02 14.43
N ASP A 188 11.17 10.83 15.29
CA ASP A 188 10.49 11.57 16.37
C ASP A 188 9.48 12.59 15.83
N LEU A 189 9.84 13.33 14.79
CA LEU A 189 8.95 14.29 14.13
C LEU A 189 7.77 13.62 13.44
N GLN A 190 7.98 12.45 12.83
CA GLN A 190 6.90 11.65 12.23
C GLN A 190 5.93 11.12 13.29
N THR A 191 6.43 10.77 14.47
CA THR A 191 5.57 10.40 15.62
C THR A 191 4.73 11.60 16.07
N GLN A 192 5.35 12.78 16.23
CA GLN A 192 4.63 14.01 16.58
C GLN A 192 3.58 14.39 15.51
N TRP A 193 3.89 14.19 14.25
CA TRP A 193 2.95 14.35 13.14
C TRP A 193 1.76 13.37 13.27
N GLY A 194 2.05 12.09 13.53
CA GLY A 194 1.08 11.02 13.69
C GLY A 194 0.10 11.27 14.84
N ASP A 195 0.50 11.99 15.88
CA ASP A 195 -0.36 12.42 16.99
C ASP A 195 -1.16 13.68 16.62
N MET A 196 -0.52 14.69 16.03
CA MET A 196 -1.11 16.00 15.80
C MET A 196 -2.19 16.03 14.72
N VAL A 197 -2.00 15.30 13.60
CA VAL A 197 -2.96 15.36 12.46
C VAL A 197 -4.30 14.69 12.80
N PRO A 198 -4.36 13.52 13.45
CA PRO A 198 -5.63 12.97 13.94
C PRO A 198 -6.33 13.90 14.95
N ASP A 199 -5.58 14.52 15.87
CA ASP A 199 -6.12 15.47 16.82
C ASP A 199 -6.72 16.69 16.13
N ALA A 200 -6.01 17.28 15.15
CA ALA A 200 -6.51 18.39 14.34
C ALA A 200 -7.76 17.99 13.54
N THR A 201 -7.80 16.77 13.01
CA THR A 201 -8.95 16.25 12.27
C THR A 201 -10.16 16.09 13.21
N ASN A 202 -9.94 15.60 14.43
CA ASN A 202 -10.99 15.47 15.44
C ASN A 202 -11.50 16.85 15.93
N ASP A 203 -10.64 17.88 15.98
CA ASP A 203 -11.04 19.25 16.37
C ASP A 203 -11.81 19.96 15.25
N ALA A 204 -11.60 19.59 14.00
CA ALA A 204 -12.24 20.17 12.82
C ALA A 204 -13.74 19.81 12.66
N VAL A 205 -14.35 19.18 13.65
CA VAL A 205 -15.77 18.80 13.66
C VAL A 205 -16.69 19.99 13.48
N VAL A 206 -17.64 19.89 12.55
CA VAL A 206 -18.66 20.90 12.30
C VAL A 206 -19.93 20.56 13.09
N TRP A 207 -20.21 21.36 14.12
CA TRP A 207 -21.38 21.21 14.99
C TRP A 207 -22.62 21.80 14.35
N VAL A 208 -23.73 21.05 14.29
CA VAL A 208 -24.99 21.44 13.66
C VAL A 208 -26.10 21.45 14.73
N LYS A 209 -26.86 22.53 14.76
CA LYS A 209 -27.87 22.78 15.81
C LYS A 209 -29.27 22.29 15.44
N SER A 210 -29.60 22.24 14.16
CA SER A 210 -30.93 21.91 13.68
C SER A 210 -30.84 20.78 12.63
N GLU A 211 -31.76 19.83 12.69
CA GLU A 211 -31.91 18.81 11.67
C GLU A 211 -32.24 19.39 10.30
N SER A 212 -32.97 20.51 10.25
CA SER A 212 -33.26 21.21 9.00
C SER A 212 -32.02 21.67 8.24
N ASP A 213 -30.90 21.92 8.94
CA ASP A 213 -29.63 22.25 8.30
C ASP A 213 -28.99 21.04 7.59
N LEU A 214 -29.41 19.81 7.94
CA LEU A 214 -28.96 18.54 7.35
C LEU A 214 -29.84 18.09 6.18
N ALA A 215 -30.77 18.94 5.70
CA ALA A 215 -31.59 18.63 4.56
C ALA A 215 -30.77 18.11 3.37
N GLY A 216 -31.30 17.07 2.69
CA GLY A 216 -30.61 16.39 1.60
C GLY A 216 -29.81 15.14 2.01
N LEU A 217 -29.49 14.98 3.29
CA LEU A 217 -28.87 13.76 3.81
C LEU A 217 -29.89 12.64 3.98
N SER A 218 -29.42 11.39 3.91
CA SER A 218 -30.23 10.22 4.23
C SER A 218 -30.51 10.12 5.73
N GLU A 219 -31.57 9.41 6.13
CA GLU A 219 -31.88 9.13 7.54
C GLU A 219 -30.69 8.45 8.25
N ALA A 220 -29.97 7.58 7.53
CA ALA A 220 -28.78 6.90 8.05
C ALA A 220 -27.62 7.88 8.33
N ASP A 221 -27.39 8.84 7.43
CA ASP A 221 -26.35 9.87 7.63
C ASP A 221 -26.70 10.81 8.77
N ILE A 222 -27.98 11.20 8.89
CA ILE A 222 -28.46 12.04 10.01
C ILE A 222 -28.29 11.29 11.34
N ALA A 223 -28.67 10.01 11.39
CA ALA A 223 -28.46 9.17 12.58
C ALA A 223 -26.96 9.01 12.94
N GLN A 224 -26.10 8.94 11.92
CA GLN A 224 -24.64 8.92 12.15
C GLN A 224 -24.16 10.26 12.73
N CYS A 225 -24.61 11.40 12.19
CA CYS A 225 -24.29 12.73 12.75
C CYS A 225 -24.73 12.89 14.21
N MET A 226 -25.86 12.29 14.62
CA MET A 226 -26.28 12.27 16.04
C MET A 226 -25.32 11.46 16.90
N LYS A 227 -24.96 10.24 16.49
CA LYS A 227 -24.00 9.38 17.20
C LYS A 227 -22.63 10.04 17.32
N ASP A 228 -22.18 10.70 16.26
CA ASP A 228 -20.92 11.43 16.25
C ASP A 228 -20.93 12.61 17.22
N ALA A 229 -22.06 13.31 17.34
CA ALA A 229 -22.23 14.36 18.33
C ALA A 229 -22.21 13.81 19.76
N GLU A 230 -22.95 12.74 20.02
CA GLU A 230 -23.02 12.11 21.33
C GLU A 230 -21.64 11.59 21.79
N SER A 231 -20.92 10.88 20.93
CA SER A 231 -19.58 10.33 21.21
C SER A 231 -18.53 11.38 21.51
N ARG A 232 -18.74 12.63 21.06
CA ARG A 232 -17.83 13.79 21.22
C ARG A 232 -18.27 14.81 22.28
N GLY A 233 -19.16 14.42 23.16
CA GLY A 233 -19.59 15.25 24.30
C GLY A 233 -20.73 16.24 24.00
N GLY A 234 -21.43 16.09 22.86
CA GLY A 234 -22.72 16.71 22.59
C GLY A 234 -22.78 18.24 22.64
N LYS A 235 -21.83 18.95 22.05
CA LYS A 235 -21.83 20.40 21.96
C LYS A 235 -23.05 20.96 21.17
N ALA A 236 -23.61 20.13 20.26
CA ALA A 236 -24.85 20.33 19.55
C ALA A 236 -25.49 18.97 19.25
N PRO A 237 -26.79 18.90 18.83
CA PRO A 237 -27.46 17.64 18.55
C PRO A 237 -26.82 16.81 17.44
N TYR A 238 -26.12 17.44 16.51
CA TYR A 238 -25.49 16.79 15.37
C TYR A 238 -24.05 17.25 15.20
N ALA A 239 -23.20 16.37 14.68
CA ALA A 239 -21.81 16.68 14.34
C ALA A 239 -21.45 16.06 12.98
N ILE A 240 -20.87 16.85 12.08
CA ILE A 240 -20.26 16.36 10.85
C ILE A 240 -18.76 16.21 11.11
N VAL A 241 -18.28 14.99 11.07
CA VAL A 241 -16.87 14.63 11.27
C VAL A 241 -16.13 14.75 9.96
N ILE A 242 -14.95 15.33 9.99
CA ILE A 242 -14.06 15.38 8.84
C ILE A 242 -13.29 14.05 8.78
N VAL A 243 -13.48 13.28 7.69
CA VAL A 243 -12.98 11.89 7.62
C VAL A 243 -12.02 11.61 6.47
N ASN A 244 -11.94 12.49 5.48
CA ASN A 244 -11.13 12.26 4.29
C ASN A 244 -10.24 13.48 4.03
N THR A 245 -9.72 13.56 2.83
CA THR A 245 -8.93 14.68 2.32
C THR A 245 -9.82 15.91 2.05
N THR A 246 -9.78 16.48 0.86
CA THR A 246 -10.71 17.53 0.41
C THR A 246 -12.09 16.99 0.04
N GLN A 247 -12.19 15.71 -0.31
CA GLN A 247 -13.44 15.05 -0.70
C GLN A 247 -14.22 14.59 0.54
N GLN A 248 -15.22 15.34 0.94
CA GLN A 248 -16.16 14.98 2.02
C GLN A 248 -17.45 14.47 1.41
N ALA A 249 -17.80 13.19 1.66
CA ALA A 249 -18.94 12.51 1.00
C ALA A 249 -20.28 13.27 1.19
N LEU A 250 -20.51 13.85 2.37
CA LEU A 250 -21.75 14.58 2.67
C LEU A 250 -21.94 15.84 1.81
N LEU A 251 -20.86 16.41 1.25
CA LEU A 251 -20.97 17.57 0.35
C LEU A 251 -21.80 17.30 -0.90
N ALA A 252 -21.87 16.04 -1.33
CA ALA A 252 -22.68 15.64 -2.50
C ALA A 252 -24.19 15.72 -2.26
N SER A 253 -24.63 15.63 -1.00
CA SER A 253 -26.05 15.51 -0.63
C SER A 253 -26.60 16.68 0.17
N LEU A 254 -25.76 17.43 0.89
CA LEU A 254 -26.15 18.53 1.76
C LEU A 254 -26.77 19.69 0.98
N ASP A 255 -28.08 20.00 1.18
CA ASP A 255 -28.76 21.10 0.52
C ASP A 255 -28.32 22.47 1.05
N ASN A 256 -27.99 22.57 2.35
CA ASN A 256 -27.58 23.82 2.99
C ASN A 256 -26.19 24.28 2.52
N ARG A 257 -26.15 25.31 1.67
CA ARG A 257 -24.92 25.83 1.05
C ARG A 257 -23.91 26.37 2.08
N GLU A 258 -24.39 27.07 3.11
CA GLU A 258 -23.51 27.61 4.16
C GLU A 258 -22.90 26.49 5.00
N LEU A 259 -23.63 25.40 5.20
CA LEU A 259 -23.09 24.23 5.89
C LEU A 259 -22.06 23.49 5.01
N ARG A 260 -22.30 23.36 3.68
CA ARG A 260 -21.28 22.84 2.75
C ARG A 260 -19.99 23.63 2.84
N LYS A 261 -20.09 24.98 2.85
CA LYS A 261 -18.93 25.86 3.01
C LYS A 261 -18.16 25.56 4.29
N LYS A 262 -18.83 25.48 5.44
CA LYS A 262 -18.19 25.17 6.73
C LYS A 262 -17.49 23.82 6.74
N VAL A 263 -18.13 22.80 6.19
CA VAL A 263 -17.53 21.45 6.11
C VAL A 263 -16.29 21.44 5.20
N TYR A 264 -16.37 22.12 4.07
CA TYR A 264 -15.24 22.25 3.14
C TYR A 264 -14.07 23.00 3.78
N GLU A 265 -14.32 24.17 4.39
CA GLU A 265 -13.29 24.98 5.07
C GLU A 265 -12.66 24.20 6.23
N ALA A 266 -13.45 23.49 7.03
CA ALA A 266 -12.95 22.63 8.09
C ALA A 266 -12.04 21.50 7.54
N ALA A 267 -12.34 20.99 6.35
CA ALA A 267 -11.53 19.94 5.73
C ALA A 267 -10.17 20.46 5.22
N ILE A 268 -10.14 21.61 4.56
CA ILE A 268 -8.91 22.12 3.91
C ILE A 268 -7.96 22.84 4.85
N HIS A 269 -8.46 23.37 5.99
CA HIS A 269 -7.69 24.14 6.97
C HIS A 269 -7.21 23.32 8.18
N ARG A 270 -7.15 21.99 8.05
CA ARG A 270 -6.65 21.13 9.13
C ARG A 270 -5.17 21.36 9.37
N ALA A 271 -4.81 21.58 10.62
CA ALA A 271 -3.43 21.69 11.09
C ALA A 271 -2.56 22.75 10.38
N ASP A 272 -3.16 23.75 9.72
CA ASP A 272 -2.46 24.81 8.98
C ASP A 272 -2.15 26.05 9.83
N GLY A 273 -2.43 26.01 11.14
CA GLY A 273 -2.19 27.10 12.08
C GLY A 273 -3.30 28.15 12.14
N THR A 274 -4.36 28.04 11.36
CA THR A 274 -5.55 28.90 11.50
C THR A 274 -6.38 28.56 12.73
N GLY A 275 -6.25 27.30 13.23
CA GLY A 275 -6.85 26.79 14.45
C GLY A 275 -5.82 26.50 15.56
N LYS A 276 -6.15 25.51 16.40
CA LYS A 276 -5.34 25.09 17.54
C LYS A 276 -4.03 24.39 17.11
N TYR A 277 -4.04 23.70 15.99
CA TYR A 277 -2.97 22.82 15.56
C TYR A 277 -2.22 23.41 14.36
N ASN A 278 -0.88 23.24 14.36
CA ASN A 278 -0.01 23.72 13.29
C ASN A 278 1.14 22.72 13.06
N THR A 279 1.12 22.04 11.93
CA THR A 279 2.14 21.08 11.54
C THR A 279 3.30 21.69 10.75
N PHE A 280 3.20 22.93 10.28
CA PHE A 280 4.26 23.55 9.46
C PHE A 280 5.65 23.56 10.11
N PRO A 281 5.81 23.77 11.43
CA PRO A 281 7.14 23.63 12.06
C PRO A 281 7.73 22.23 11.89
N ILE A 282 6.90 21.18 12.03
CA ILE A 282 7.32 19.78 11.82
C ILE A 282 7.71 19.55 10.36
N VAL A 283 6.87 19.98 9.43
CA VAL A 283 7.12 19.90 7.98
C VAL A 283 8.46 20.49 7.61
N VAL A 284 8.70 21.73 8.01
CA VAL A 284 9.91 22.48 7.68
C VAL A 284 11.15 21.80 8.25
N GLU A 285 11.07 21.29 9.48
CA GLU A 285 12.19 20.57 10.09
C GLU A 285 12.47 19.25 9.36
N ILE A 286 11.45 18.46 9.05
CA ILE A 286 11.61 17.22 8.26
C ILE A 286 12.19 17.53 6.88
N ALA A 287 11.68 18.55 6.17
CA ALA A 287 12.18 18.92 4.86
C ALA A 287 13.67 19.32 4.89
N LYS A 288 14.09 20.10 5.90
CA LYS A 288 15.50 20.47 6.10
C LYS A 288 16.38 19.26 6.37
N LEU A 289 15.94 18.36 7.25
CA LEU A 289 16.69 17.16 7.60
C LEU A 289 16.83 16.20 6.40
N ARG A 290 15.79 16.03 5.60
CA ARG A 290 15.84 15.23 4.36
C ARG A 290 16.78 15.85 3.34
N ALA A 291 16.74 17.17 3.15
CA ALA A 291 17.68 17.86 2.27
C ALA A 291 19.13 17.71 2.75
N GLU A 292 19.39 17.88 4.06
CA GLU A 292 20.72 17.64 4.68
C GLU A 292 21.17 16.18 4.48
N GLN A 293 20.26 15.21 4.66
CA GLN A 293 20.54 13.80 4.40
C GLN A 293 21.03 13.57 2.94
N ALA A 294 20.34 14.15 1.98
CA ALA A 294 20.71 14.06 0.57
C ALA A 294 22.08 14.74 0.31
N GLU A 295 22.33 15.90 0.88
CA GLU A 295 23.59 16.63 0.77
C GLU A 295 24.77 15.84 1.36
N ILE A 296 24.57 15.20 2.53
CA ILE A 296 25.55 14.29 3.15
C ILE A 296 25.90 13.14 2.18
N MET A 297 24.89 12.60 1.48
CA MET A 297 25.03 11.53 0.50
C MET A 297 25.58 12.01 -0.86
N GLY A 298 25.80 13.33 -1.04
CA GLY A 298 26.38 13.92 -2.26
C GLY A 298 25.35 14.28 -3.34
N TYR A 299 24.06 14.33 -3.01
CA TYR A 299 22.98 14.74 -3.92
C TYR A 299 22.59 16.20 -3.70
N PRO A 300 22.12 16.90 -4.75
CA PRO A 300 21.78 18.33 -4.64
C PRO A 300 20.51 18.60 -3.82
N ASN A 301 19.64 17.60 -3.65
CA ASN A 301 18.39 17.65 -2.91
C ASN A 301 17.85 16.25 -2.66
N TYR A 302 16.78 16.17 -1.84
CA TYR A 302 16.20 14.89 -1.47
C TYR A 302 15.52 14.16 -2.66
N ALA A 303 14.94 14.92 -3.61
CA ALA A 303 14.32 14.33 -4.80
C ALA A 303 15.35 13.55 -5.64
N ALA A 304 16.52 14.13 -5.91
CA ALA A 304 17.58 13.43 -6.65
C ALA A 304 18.06 12.17 -5.91
N TYR A 305 18.19 12.23 -4.58
CA TYR A 305 18.56 11.08 -3.75
C TYR A 305 17.48 9.98 -3.76
N SER A 306 16.21 10.34 -3.60
CA SER A 306 15.11 9.39 -3.52
C SER A 306 14.86 8.67 -4.84
N LEU A 307 14.84 9.44 -5.95
CA LEU A 307 14.46 8.94 -7.27
C LEU A 307 15.52 8.06 -7.94
N GLU A 308 16.77 8.07 -7.50
CA GLU A 308 17.83 7.26 -8.11
C GLU A 308 17.46 5.77 -8.25
N LYS A 309 16.75 5.21 -7.26
CA LYS A 309 16.33 3.80 -7.22
C LYS A 309 14.99 3.50 -7.89
N THR A 310 14.37 4.48 -8.53
CA THR A 310 13.06 4.36 -9.19
C THR A 310 13.21 4.20 -10.70
N MET A 311 12.12 3.88 -11.41
CA MET A 311 12.11 3.88 -12.89
C MET A 311 12.34 5.28 -13.44
N ALA A 312 11.80 6.31 -12.80
CA ALA A 312 11.93 7.70 -13.21
C ALA A 312 13.37 8.19 -13.09
N LYS A 313 14.16 7.67 -12.15
CA LYS A 313 15.60 7.93 -11.92
C LYS A 313 15.96 9.37 -11.55
N THR A 314 15.30 10.38 -12.12
CA THR A 314 15.63 11.79 -11.88
C THR A 314 14.40 12.67 -11.72
N PRO A 315 14.53 13.80 -10.98
CA PRO A 315 13.47 14.78 -10.85
C PRO A 315 13.02 15.37 -12.20
N GLU A 316 13.95 15.53 -13.15
CA GLU A 316 13.67 16.08 -14.49
C GLU A 316 12.72 15.16 -15.26
N ASN A 317 12.89 13.84 -15.14
CA ASN A 317 11.99 12.86 -15.77
C ASN A 317 10.58 12.93 -15.17
N VAL A 318 10.47 13.03 -13.83
CA VAL A 318 9.18 13.21 -13.16
C VAL A 318 8.51 14.51 -13.58
N TYR A 319 9.23 15.63 -13.63
CA TYR A 319 8.67 16.90 -14.11
C TYR A 319 8.26 16.88 -15.57
N ALA A 320 9.04 16.25 -16.44
CA ALA A 320 8.67 16.09 -17.86
C ALA A 320 7.36 15.32 -18.02
N PHE A 321 7.21 14.25 -17.25
CA PHE A 321 5.98 13.44 -17.17
C PHE A 321 4.79 14.27 -16.67
N LEU A 322 4.92 14.94 -15.52
CA LEU A 322 3.86 15.79 -14.94
C LEU A 322 3.46 16.91 -15.89
N LYS A 323 4.43 17.57 -16.52
CA LYS A 323 4.17 18.65 -17.49
C LYS A 323 3.36 18.16 -18.69
N SER A 324 3.66 16.96 -19.19
CA SER A 324 2.89 16.33 -20.26
C SER A 324 1.44 16.10 -19.85
N LEU A 325 1.18 15.53 -18.66
CA LEU A 325 -0.16 15.33 -18.13
C LEU A 325 -0.90 16.66 -17.90
N ILE A 326 -0.28 17.64 -17.23
CA ILE A 326 -0.89 18.94 -16.89
C ILE A 326 -1.32 19.67 -18.14
N SER A 327 -0.50 19.67 -19.20
CA SER A 327 -0.81 20.39 -20.45
C SER A 327 -2.09 19.88 -21.13
N GLN A 328 -2.36 18.57 -21.04
CA GLN A 328 -3.51 17.93 -21.65
C GLN A 328 -4.74 17.95 -20.72
N TYR A 329 -4.51 17.85 -19.42
CA TYR A 329 -5.52 17.87 -18.37
C TYR A 329 -6.28 19.21 -18.27
N LYS A 330 -5.54 20.36 -18.26
CA LYS A 330 -6.12 21.68 -17.98
C LYS A 330 -7.34 22.06 -18.82
N PRO A 331 -7.34 21.91 -20.15
CA PRO A 331 -8.53 22.23 -20.96
C PRO A 331 -9.77 21.40 -20.57
N LYS A 332 -9.54 20.14 -20.17
CA LYS A 332 -10.61 19.22 -19.78
C LYS A 332 -11.19 19.57 -18.41
N ALA A 333 -10.35 19.92 -17.45
CA ALA A 333 -10.78 20.37 -16.12
C ALA A 333 -11.62 21.65 -16.19
N LEU A 334 -11.22 22.61 -17.03
CA LEU A 334 -11.99 23.82 -17.25
C LEU A 334 -13.34 23.55 -17.91
N ALA A 335 -13.40 22.63 -18.89
CA ALA A 335 -14.65 22.23 -19.54
C ALA A 335 -15.60 21.53 -18.56
N GLU A 336 -15.07 20.64 -17.70
CA GLU A 336 -15.84 19.94 -16.66
C GLU A 336 -16.38 20.92 -15.63
N THR A 337 -15.56 21.83 -15.10
CA THR A 337 -15.98 22.87 -14.15
C THR A 337 -17.08 23.75 -14.75
N LYS A 338 -16.90 24.17 -16.01
CA LYS A 338 -17.91 24.95 -16.72
C LYS A 338 -19.21 24.19 -16.87
N ALA A 339 -19.19 22.92 -17.23
CA ALA A 339 -20.40 22.10 -17.37
C ALA A 339 -21.18 22.00 -16.05
N ILE A 340 -20.49 21.85 -14.90
CA ILE A 340 -21.13 21.85 -13.58
C ILE A 340 -21.74 23.22 -13.27
N GLU A 341 -21.02 24.31 -13.55
CA GLU A 341 -21.52 25.67 -13.31
C GLU A 341 -22.74 25.98 -14.19
N ASP A 342 -22.68 25.61 -15.48
CA ASP A 342 -23.80 25.79 -16.41
C ASP A 342 -25.01 24.96 -15.98
N PHE A 343 -24.80 23.77 -15.42
CA PHE A 343 -25.86 22.94 -14.83
C PHE A 343 -26.47 23.62 -13.59
N ALA A 344 -25.63 24.09 -12.67
CA ALA A 344 -26.08 24.76 -11.45
C ALA A 344 -26.88 26.04 -11.78
N ARG A 345 -26.50 26.82 -12.78
CA ARG A 345 -27.21 28.02 -13.22
C ARG A 345 -28.64 27.78 -13.71
N LYS A 346 -28.95 26.58 -14.20
CA LYS A 346 -30.33 26.23 -14.59
C LYS A 346 -31.29 26.24 -13.40
N THR A 347 -30.78 25.90 -12.23
CA THR A 347 -31.58 25.80 -10.98
C THR A 347 -31.49 27.08 -10.16
N GLU A 348 -30.29 27.65 -10.03
CA GLU A 348 -30.01 28.76 -9.10
C GLU A 348 -30.14 30.15 -9.76
N GLY A 349 -30.14 30.20 -11.10
CA GLY A 349 -30.19 31.44 -11.89
C GLY A 349 -28.88 31.82 -12.55
N ALA A 350 -28.94 32.69 -13.55
CA ALA A 350 -27.81 33.03 -14.43
C ALA A 350 -26.60 33.66 -13.72
N ASP A 351 -26.84 34.34 -12.58
CA ASP A 351 -25.79 35.02 -11.82
C ASP A 351 -25.05 34.09 -10.83
N PHE A 352 -25.46 32.82 -10.75
CA PHE A 352 -24.82 31.85 -9.85
C PHE A 352 -23.36 31.64 -10.25
N LYS A 353 -22.49 31.64 -9.23
CA LYS A 353 -21.07 31.33 -9.35
C LYS A 353 -20.77 30.07 -8.52
N LEU A 354 -20.26 29.07 -9.21
CA LEU A 354 -19.82 27.83 -8.56
C LEU A 354 -18.66 28.11 -7.62
N GLN A 355 -18.78 27.64 -6.39
CA GLN A 355 -17.71 27.67 -5.38
C GLN A 355 -17.15 26.26 -5.18
N PRO A 356 -15.93 26.08 -4.65
CA PRO A 356 -15.35 24.75 -4.43
C PRO A 356 -16.24 23.82 -3.62
N TYR A 357 -16.91 24.34 -2.59
CA TYR A 357 -17.85 23.59 -1.74
C TYR A 357 -19.18 23.24 -2.41
N ASP A 358 -19.48 23.79 -3.59
CA ASP A 358 -20.68 23.50 -4.39
C ASP A 358 -20.46 22.36 -5.39
N ARG A 359 -19.20 22.11 -5.77
CA ARG A 359 -18.83 21.23 -6.86
C ARG A 359 -19.43 19.83 -6.73
N PHE A 360 -19.23 19.16 -5.60
CA PHE A 360 -19.73 17.82 -5.38
C PHE A 360 -21.26 17.74 -5.40
N TYR A 361 -21.92 18.73 -4.86
CA TYR A 361 -23.37 18.82 -4.83
C TYR A 361 -24.00 18.89 -6.23
N TYR A 362 -23.51 19.84 -7.06
CA TYR A 362 -24.05 19.94 -8.43
C TYR A 362 -23.56 18.83 -9.36
N SER A 363 -22.36 18.33 -9.14
CA SER A 363 -21.86 17.14 -9.84
C SER A 363 -22.75 15.92 -9.58
N ALA A 364 -23.10 15.65 -8.33
CA ALA A 364 -23.98 14.54 -7.97
C ALA A 364 -25.39 14.69 -8.58
N LYS A 365 -25.97 15.89 -8.52
CA LYS A 365 -27.27 16.19 -9.16
C LYS A 365 -27.22 16.04 -10.67
N MET A 366 -26.16 16.52 -11.32
CA MET A 366 -25.93 16.38 -12.75
C MET A 366 -25.77 14.90 -13.13
N LYS A 367 -25.00 14.11 -12.37
CA LYS A 367 -24.85 12.66 -12.58
C LYS A 367 -26.18 11.94 -12.49
N LYS A 368 -26.99 12.27 -11.47
CA LYS A 368 -28.33 11.69 -11.29
C LYS A 368 -29.25 12.02 -12.45
N GLU A 369 -29.27 13.28 -12.93
CA GLU A 369 -30.12 13.70 -14.05
C GLU A 369 -29.70 13.02 -15.37
N LEU A 370 -28.39 12.95 -15.65
CA LEU A 370 -27.89 12.45 -16.92
C LEU A 370 -27.84 10.92 -17.02
N LEU A 371 -27.55 10.22 -15.91
CA LEU A 371 -27.27 8.79 -15.91
C LEU A 371 -28.34 7.97 -15.20
N ASN A 372 -29.12 8.58 -14.31
CA ASN A 372 -30.19 7.92 -13.53
C ASN A 372 -29.75 6.55 -12.98
N ILE A 373 -28.64 6.52 -12.23
CA ILE A 373 -28.05 5.31 -11.68
C ILE A 373 -27.86 5.44 -10.17
N SER A 374 -28.12 4.37 -9.43
CA SER A 374 -27.81 4.25 -8.00
C SER A 374 -27.02 2.98 -7.72
N ASP A 375 -26.28 2.99 -6.62
CA ASP A 375 -25.54 1.81 -6.13
C ASP A 375 -26.48 0.66 -5.81
N ASP A 376 -27.68 0.94 -5.32
CA ASP A 376 -28.70 -0.09 -4.96
C ASP A 376 -29.20 -0.87 -6.17
N GLU A 377 -29.20 -0.26 -7.38
CA GLU A 377 -29.53 -0.97 -8.61
C GLU A 377 -28.41 -1.89 -9.09
N VAL A 378 -27.15 -1.56 -8.77
CA VAL A 378 -25.94 -2.21 -9.32
C VAL A 378 -25.41 -3.29 -8.40
N LYS A 379 -25.35 -3.04 -7.07
CA LYS A 379 -24.82 -3.97 -6.06
C LYS A 379 -25.37 -5.41 -6.13
N PRO A 380 -26.67 -5.66 -6.42
CA PRO A 380 -27.18 -7.03 -6.51
C PRO A 380 -26.47 -7.94 -7.52
N TYR A 381 -25.72 -7.38 -8.45
CA TYR A 381 -24.97 -8.11 -9.47
C TYR A 381 -23.51 -8.43 -9.07
N PHE A 382 -23.03 -7.88 -7.96
CA PHE A 382 -21.63 -8.03 -7.52
C PHE A 382 -21.52 -8.82 -6.21
N ASN A 383 -21.84 -10.11 -6.28
CA ASN A 383 -21.61 -11.01 -5.16
C ASN A 383 -20.11 -11.31 -5.02
N VAL A 384 -19.54 -11.21 -3.80
CA VAL A 384 -18.11 -11.42 -3.49
C VAL A 384 -17.57 -12.71 -4.12
N ASP A 385 -18.25 -13.85 -3.92
CA ASP A 385 -17.78 -15.14 -4.42
C ASP A 385 -17.87 -15.21 -5.96
N SER A 386 -18.92 -14.61 -6.56
CA SER A 386 -19.02 -14.54 -8.02
C SER A 386 -17.93 -13.66 -8.63
N VAL A 387 -17.66 -12.50 -8.05
CA VAL A 387 -16.57 -11.62 -8.51
C VAL A 387 -15.23 -12.33 -8.42
N LEU A 388 -14.95 -13.04 -7.32
CA LEU A 388 -13.70 -13.79 -7.18
C LEU A 388 -13.60 -14.95 -8.17
N LEU A 389 -14.57 -15.85 -8.17
CA LEU A 389 -14.47 -17.12 -8.91
C LEU A 389 -14.74 -16.93 -10.40
N ASN A 390 -15.78 -16.17 -10.74
CA ASN A 390 -16.26 -15.99 -12.11
C ASN A 390 -15.72 -14.70 -12.76
N GLY A 391 -15.11 -13.80 -12.00
CA GLY A 391 -14.44 -12.59 -12.50
C GLY A 391 -12.92 -12.74 -12.47
N VAL A 392 -12.35 -12.61 -11.28
CA VAL A 392 -10.89 -12.59 -11.07
C VAL A 392 -10.22 -13.88 -11.54
N PHE A 393 -10.67 -15.04 -11.05
CA PHE A 393 -10.08 -16.33 -11.43
C PHE A 393 -10.37 -16.69 -12.87
N TYR A 394 -11.56 -16.34 -13.38
CA TYR A 394 -11.89 -16.55 -14.79
C TYR A 394 -10.96 -15.76 -15.71
N ALA A 395 -10.73 -14.47 -15.44
CA ALA A 395 -9.80 -13.66 -16.22
C ALA A 395 -8.36 -14.22 -16.18
N ALA A 396 -7.87 -14.58 -14.99
CA ALA A 396 -6.55 -15.17 -14.83
C ALA A 396 -6.42 -16.52 -15.55
N GLY A 397 -7.47 -17.35 -15.54
CA GLY A 397 -7.52 -18.60 -16.27
C GLY A 397 -7.47 -18.40 -17.79
N ARG A 398 -8.21 -17.41 -18.30
CA ARG A 398 -8.25 -17.11 -19.74
C ARG A 398 -6.93 -16.54 -20.26
N VAL A 399 -6.32 -15.64 -19.45
CA VAL A 399 -5.13 -14.87 -19.86
C VAL A 399 -3.83 -15.63 -19.60
N TYR A 400 -3.70 -16.25 -18.42
CA TYR A 400 -2.44 -16.88 -17.97
C TYR A 400 -2.49 -18.41 -17.91
N GLY A 401 -3.68 -19.01 -18.11
CA GLY A 401 -3.85 -20.45 -18.03
C GLY A 401 -3.89 -21.00 -16.61
N LEU A 402 -4.10 -20.15 -15.60
CA LEU A 402 -4.13 -20.55 -14.20
C LEU A 402 -5.44 -21.27 -13.85
N THR A 403 -5.37 -22.23 -12.92
CA THR A 403 -6.54 -22.87 -12.32
C THR A 403 -6.44 -22.82 -10.81
N PHE A 404 -7.61 -22.82 -10.13
CA PHE A 404 -7.69 -22.58 -8.69
C PHE A 404 -8.50 -23.68 -8.03
N LYS A 405 -7.99 -24.24 -6.94
CA LYS A 405 -8.68 -25.26 -6.14
C LYS A 405 -8.73 -24.83 -4.68
N GLN A 406 -9.93 -24.70 -4.14
CA GLN A 406 -10.06 -24.36 -2.72
C GLN A 406 -9.46 -25.46 -1.83
N ARG A 407 -8.72 -25.03 -0.80
CA ARG A 407 -8.09 -25.86 0.22
C ARG A 407 -8.74 -25.58 1.58
N THR A 408 -9.43 -26.57 2.12
CA THR A 408 -10.07 -26.49 3.45
C THR A 408 -9.25 -27.18 4.53
N ASP A 409 -8.15 -27.81 4.15
CA ASP A 409 -7.23 -28.53 5.00
C ASP A 409 -6.03 -27.67 5.44
N ILE A 410 -5.89 -26.46 4.92
CA ILE A 410 -4.87 -25.48 5.31
C ILE A 410 -5.44 -24.60 6.46
N PRO A 411 -4.80 -24.57 7.64
CA PRO A 411 -5.21 -23.73 8.73
C PRO A 411 -5.12 -22.23 8.39
N VAL A 412 -6.08 -21.45 8.87
CA VAL A 412 -6.18 -20.01 8.63
C VAL A 412 -6.18 -19.24 9.95
N TYR A 413 -5.75 -18.00 9.93
CA TYR A 413 -5.72 -17.12 11.11
C TYR A 413 -7.09 -16.57 11.51
N HIS A 414 -8.07 -16.57 10.59
CA HIS A 414 -9.44 -16.16 10.85
C HIS A 414 -10.44 -16.99 10.02
N PRO A 415 -11.63 -17.35 10.55
CA PRO A 415 -12.58 -18.25 9.86
C PRO A 415 -13.13 -17.69 8.54
N ASP A 416 -13.06 -16.38 8.30
CA ASP A 416 -13.50 -15.76 7.05
C ASP A 416 -12.47 -15.89 5.91
N VAL A 417 -11.26 -16.33 6.21
CA VAL A 417 -10.19 -16.48 5.22
C VAL A 417 -10.41 -17.76 4.41
N LYS A 418 -10.39 -17.64 3.09
CA LYS A 418 -10.41 -18.77 2.16
C LYS A 418 -9.02 -18.98 1.58
N VAL A 419 -8.62 -20.24 1.38
CA VAL A 419 -7.34 -20.60 0.76
C VAL A 419 -7.57 -21.31 -0.55
N PHE A 420 -6.81 -20.92 -1.57
CA PHE A 420 -6.81 -21.60 -2.87
C PHE A 420 -5.40 -22.03 -3.23
N GLU A 421 -5.26 -23.25 -3.71
CA GLU A 421 -4.04 -23.69 -4.39
C GLU A 421 -4.16 -23.30 -5.86
N VAL A 422 -3.12 -22.64 -6.35
CA VAL A 422 -3.02 -22.15 -7.73
C VAL A 422 -2.15 -23.09 -8.54
N PHE A 423 -2.66 -23.53 -9.69
CA PHE A 423 -1.94 -24.40 -10.63
C PHE A 423 -1.64 -23.66 -11.92
N ASP A 424 -0.47 -23.90 -12.45
CA ASP A 424 -0.07 -23.42 -13.78
C ASP A 424 -0.75 -24.25 -14.89
N LYS A 425 -0.65 -23.81 -16.13
CA LYS A 425 -1.22 -24.43 -17.33
C LYS A 425 -0.75 -25.89 -17.55
N ASP A 426 0.40 -26.29 -16.97
CA ASP A 426 0.91 -27.67 -17.01
C ASP A 426 0.37 -28.54 -15.86
N GLY A 427 -0.51 -28.01 -15.04
CA GLY A 427 -1.13 -28.69 -13.90
C GLY A 427 -0.24 -28.77 -12.66
N LYS A 428 0.94 -28.13 -12.66
CA LYS A 428 1.79 -28.07 -11.48
C LYS A 428 1.34 -26.97 -10.52
N SER A 429 1.45 -27.25 -9.24
CA SER A 429 1.23 -26.27 -8.20
C SER A 429 2.19 -25.09 -8.33
N LYS A 430 1.68 -23.87 -8.21
CA LYS A 430 2.43 -22.62 -8.37
C LYS A 430 2.42 -21.76 -7.10
N ALA A 431 1.32 -21.75 -6.36
CA ALA A 431 1.17 -20.93 -5.17
C ALA A 431 0.06 -21.42 -4.23
N LEU A 432 0.07 -20.93 -2.97
CA LEU A 432 -1.12 -20.80 -2.15
C LEU A 432 -1.55 -19.36 -2.12
N PHE A 433 -2.85 -19.13 -2.29
CA PHE A 433 -3.47 -17.82 -2.29
C PHE A 433 -4.54 -17.74 -1.20
N TYR A 434 -4.35 -16.84 -0.23
CA TYR A 434 -5.28 -16.57 0.86
C TYR A 434 -6.12 -15.34 0.53
N CYS A 435 -7.44 -15.42 0.77
CA CYS A 435 -8.41 -14.36 0.52
C CYS A 435 -9.06 -13.93 1.82
N ASP A 436 -8.81 -12.73 2.29
CA ASP A 436 -9.38 -12.13 3.49
C ASP A 436 -10.12 -10.84 3.19
N TYR A 437 -11.38 -10.95 2.73
CA TYR A 437 -12.09 -9.83 2.11
C TYR A 437 -13.02 -9.05 3.03
N PHE A 438 -13.33 -9.55 4.24
CA PHE A 438 -14.33 -8.93 5.10
C PHE A 438 -13.71 -8.09 6.21
N ARG A 439 -14.30 -6.91 6.46
CA ARG A 439 -13.89 -6.04 7.57
C ARG A 439 -14.20 -6.65 8.92
N ARG A 440 -13.36 -6.34 9.91
CA ARG A 440 -13.55 -6.68 11.32
C ARG A 440 -12.82 -5.67 12.21
N PRO A 441 -13.18 -5.56 13.52
CA PRO A 441 -12.58 -4.56 14.43
C PRO A 441 -11.06 -4.70 14.60
N THR A 442 -10.53 -5.90 14.43
CA THR A 442 -9.10 -6.22 14.58
C THR A 442 -8.29 -6.04 13.30
N LYS A 443 -8.93 -5.69 12.18
CA LYS A 443 -8.29 -5.53 10.87
C LYS A 443 -8.10 -4.05 10.53
N ARG A 444 -6.92 -3.68 10.02
CA ARG A 444 -6.65 -2.35 9.47
C ARG A 444 -7.55 -2.05 8.25
N GLY A 445 -7.95 -0.79 8.09
CA GLY A 445 -8.69 -0.34 6.91
C GLY A 445 -7.83 -0.28 5.64
N GLY A 446 -8.49 -0.22 4.48
CA GLY A 446 -7.86 -0.27 3.17
C GLY A 446 -7.83 -1.68 2.58
N ALA A 447 -7.03 -1.87 1.55
CA ALA A 447 -6.76 -3.17 0.94
C ALA A 447 -5.26 -3.31 0.70
N TRP A 448 -4.76 -4.54 0.67
CA TRP A 448 -3.35 -4.81 0.39
C TRP A 448 -3.11 -6.28 0.05
N MET A 449 -1.98 -6.49 -0.60
CA MET A 449 -1.38 -7.80 -0.81
C MET A 449 -0.05 -7.89 -0.06
N ASP A 450 0.28 -9.09 0.48
CA ASP A 450 1.63 -9.41 0.93
C ASP A 450 1.85 -10.94 0.88
N ASN A 451 3.05 -11.39 1.27
CA ASN A 451 3.44 -12.79 1.21
C ASN A 451 3.76 -13.36 2.60
N PHE A 452 3.31 -14.58 2.91
CA PHE A 452 3.88 -15.38 3.99
C PHE A 452 5.22 -16.02 3.57
N ALA A 453 5.35 -16.33 2.27
CA ALA A 453 6.59 -16.82 1.68
C ALA A 453 6.73 -16.31 0.25
N GLU A 454 7.87 -15.76 -0.09
CA GLU A 454 8.19 -15.29 -1.44
C GLU A 454 8.79 -16.41 -2.30
N GLN A 455 8.59 -16.29 -3.60
CA GLN A 455 9.14 -17.25 -4.55
C GLN A 455 10.68 -17.16 -4.62
N SER A 456 11.35 -18.31 -4.69
CA SER A 456 12.79 -18.41 -4.95
C SER A 456 13.13 -19.77 -5.55
N ARG A 457 13.78 -19.76 -6.71
CA ARG A 457 14.28 -21.00 -7.31
C ARG A 457 15.44 -21.58 -6.50
N GLN A 458 16.30 -20.73 -5.97
CA GLN A 458 17.44 -21.12 -5.15
C GLN A 458 17.00 -21.88 -3.88
N ARG A 459 15.91 -21.44 -3.24
CA ARG A 459 15.33 -22.08 -2.07
C ARG A 459 14.31 -23.17 -2.40
N GLN A 460 14.00 -23.38 -3.69
CA GLN A 460 12.88 -24.22 -4.15
C GLN A 460 11.55 -23.82 -3.48
N GLN A 461 11.40 -22.53 -3.17
CA GLN A 461 10.24 -21.96 -2.51
C GLN A 461 9.22 -21.47 -3.52
N LEU A 462 7.98 -21.98 -3.42
CA LEU A 462 6.82 -21.42 -4.10
C LEU A 462 6.16 -20.36 -3.21
N THR A 463 5.50 -19.39 -3.84
CA THR A 463 4.90 -18.28 -3.08
C THR A 463 3.68 -18.70 -2.26
N VAL A 464 3.54 -18.12 -1.08
CA VAL A 464 2.34 -18.14 -0.25
C VAL A 464 1.91 -16.70 -0.06
N VAL A 465 0.90 -16.29 -0.82
CA VAL A 465 0.45 -14.90 -0.93
C VAL A 465 -0.94 -14.73 -0.34
N TYR A 466 -1.22 -13.54 0.19
CA TYR A 466 -2.54 -13.19 0.70
C TYR A 466 -3.00 -11.82 0.22
N ASN A 467 -4.32 -11.72 -0.05
CA ASN A 467 -5.00 -10.46 -0.30
C ASN A 467 -5.96 -10.15 0.83
N VAL A 468 -5.98 -8.90 1.26
CA VAL A 468 -6.87 -8.39 2.30
C VAL A 468 -7.69 -7.23 1.76
N CYS A 469 -9.01 -7.26 2.00
CA CYS A 469 -9.94 -6.16 1.74
C CYS A 469 -10.81 -5.90 2.98
N ASN A 470 -11.68 -4.89 2.90
CA ASN A 470 -12.54 -4.46 4.00
C ASN A 470 -14.02 -4.32 3.59
N SER A 471 -14.52 -5.23 2.75
CA SER A 471 -15.92 -5.23 2.31
C SER A 471 -16.87 -5.63 3.45
N ALA A 472 -18.12 -5.20 3.35
CA ALA A 472 -19.13 -5.54 4.33
C ALA A 472 -19.53 -7.01 4.23
N LYS A 473 -19.49 -7.75 5.35
CA LYS A 473 -19.99 -9.11 5.44
C LYS A 473 -21.50 -9.10 5.68
N ALA A 474 -22.26 -9.78 4.82
CA ALA A 474 -23.68 -9.96 5.03
C ALA A 474 -23.97 -10.94 6.20
N PRO A 475 -25.17 -10.87 6.80
CA PRO A 475 -25.63 -11.90 7.74
C PRO A 475 -25.56 -13.30 7.13
N GLU A 476 -25.43 -14.32 7.97
CA GLU A 476 -25.36 -15.71 7.55
C GLU A 476 -26.55 -16.09 6.64
N GLY A 477 -26.26 -16.78 5.55
CA GLY A 477 -27.27 -17.18 4.55
C GLY A 477 -27.66 -16.08 3.54
N GLN A 478 -27.08 -14.88 3.64
CA GLN A 478 -27.27 -13.82 2.66
C GLN A 478 -25.98 -13.57 1.85
N PRO A 479 -26.08 -13.18 0.56
CA PRO A 479 -24.90 -12.86 -0.24
C PRO A 479 -24.26 -11.54 0.21
N SER A 480 -22.95 -11.51 0.39
CA SER A 480 -22.20 -10.27 0.56
C SER A 480 -22.02 -9.61 -0.80
N LEU A 481 -22.43 -8.34 -0.90
CA LEU A 481 -22.49 -7.58 -2.15
C LEU A 481 -21.45 -6.46 -2.12
N LEU A 482 -20.80 -6.23 -3.27
CA LEU A 482 -19.77 -5.23 -3.46
C LEU A 482 -20.30 -3.98 -4.16
N THR A 483 -19.67 -2.85 -3.91
CA THR A 483 -19.70 -1.68 -4.81
C THR A 483 -18.81 -1.94 -6.02
N TRP A 484 -18.90 -1.09 -7.06
CA TRP A 484 -17.98 -1.18 -8.19
C TRP A 484 -16.52 -0.92 -7.78
N ASP A 485 -16.31 0.02 -6.88
CA ASP A 485 -14.97 0.31 -6.31
C ASP A 485 -14.38 -0.90 -5.58
N GLU A 486 -15.19 -1.63 -4.79
CA GLU A 486 -14.74 -2.87 -4.13
C GLU A 486 -14.49 -4.00 -5.14
N VAL A 487 -15.22 -4.05 -6.26
CA VAL A 487 -14.95 -4.99 -7.36
C VAL A 487 -13.60 -4.69 -7.98
N THR A 488 -13.32 -3.44 -8.36
CA THR A 488 -12.03 -3.05 -8.95
C THR A 488 -10.89 -3.24 -7.97
N THR A 489 -11.09 -2.95 -6.67
CA THR A 489 -10.11 -3.23 -5.61
C THR A 489 -9.75 -4.72 -5.53
N MET A 490 -10.73 -5.63 -5.65
CA MET A 490 -10.44 -7.08 -5.65
C MET A 490 -9.59 -7.50 -6.85
N PHE A 491 -9.83 -6.93 -8.03
CA PHE A 491 -8.96 -7.14 -9.20
C PHE A 491 -7.57 -6.54 -8.99
N HIS A 492 -7.50 -5.35 -8.40
CA HIS A 492 -6.25 -4.66 -8.07
C HIS A 492 -5.35 -5.53 -7.18
N GLU A 493 -5.83 -5.92 -6.01
CA GLU A 493 -5.05 -6.74 -5.06
C GLU A 493 -4.65 -8.08 -5.66
N PHE A 494 -5.50 -8.65 -6.50
CA PHE A 494 -5.15 -9.86 -7.21
C PHE A 494 -4.08 -9.63 -8.29
N GLY A 495 -3.98 -8.43 -8.85
CA GLY A 495 -2.89 -8.03 -9.76
C GLY A 495 -1.52 -8.06 -9.07
N HIS A 496 -1.43 -7.58 -7.83
CA HIS A 496 -0.25 -7.77 -6.99
C HIS A 496 0.02 -9.24 -6.69
N ALA A 497 -1.02 -10.01 -6.34
CA ALA A 497 -0.89 -11.43 -6.10
C ALA A 497 -0.38 -12.17 -7.34
N LEU A 498 -0.85 -11.82 -8.54
CA LEU A 498 -0.35 -12.38 -9.80
C LEU A 498 1.14 -12.10 -10.01
N HIS A 499 1.63 -10.92 -9.66
CA HIS A 499 3.05 -10.57 -9.74
C HIS A 499 3.90 -11.50 -8.86
N SER A 500 3.42 -11.86 -7.66
CA SER A 500 4.07 -12.87 -6.80
C SER A 500 3.87 -14.31 -7.30
N ILE A 501 2.65 -14.71 -7.68
CA ILE A 501 2.30 -16.05 -8.14
C ILE A 501 3.10 -16.45 -9.39
N LEU A 502 3.21 -15.51 -10.34
CA LEU A 502 3.87 -15.78 -11.63
C LEU A 502 5.38 -15.54 -11.59
N SER A 503 5.92 -15.02 -10.50
CA SER A 503 7.36 -14.82 -10.34
C SER A 503 8.15 -16.10 -10.55
N ASP A 504 9.33 -15.97 -11.20
CA ASP A 504 10.27 -17.07 -11.47
C ASP A 504 11.71 -16.56 -11.37
N CYS A 505 12.06 -16.04 -10.19
CA CYS A 505 13.37 -15.48 -9.88
C CYS A 505 14.25 -16.46 -9.12
N GLN A 506 15.56 -16.34 -9.29
CA GLN A 506 16.54 -17.14 -8.53
C GLN A 506 16.47 -16.78 -7.04
N TYR A 507 16.40 -15.50 -6.70
CA TYR A 507 16.49 -14.97 -5.36
C TYR A 507 15.17 -14.30 -4.93
N ASN A 508 14.76 -14.53 -3.68
CA ASN A 508 13.52 -13.92 -3.15
C ASN A 508 13.62 -12.39 -3.08
N LYS A 509 14.81 -11.82 -2.80
CA LYS A 509 15.03 -10.36 -2.82
C LYS A 509 14.69 -9.70 -4.16
N LEU A 510 14.70 -10.44 -5.25
CA LEU A 510 14.38 -9.96 -6.60
C LEU A 510 12.99 -10.38 -7.08
N SER A 511 12.24 -11.18 -6.30
CA SER A 511 11.02 -11.84 -6.77
C SER A 511 9.76 -10.96 -6.58
N GLY A 512 8.76 -11.20 -7.41
CA GLY A 512 7.42 -10.66 -7.26
C GLY A 512 7.38 -9.15 -7.13
N THR A 513 6.78 -8.68 -6.05
CA THR A 513 6.59 -7.25 -5.76
C THR A 513 7.83 -6.54 -5.18
N ASN A 514 8.99 -7.22 -5.07
CA ASN A 514 10.27 -6.62 -4.66
C ASN A 514 10.89 -5.80 -5.80
N VAL A 515 10.16 -4.86 -6.34
CA VAL A 515 10.52 -3.98 -7.47
C VAL A 515 10.56 -2.53 -7.05
N ALA A 516 10.97 -1.64 -7.94
CA ALA A 516 10.92 -0.20 -7.68
C ALA A 516 9.48 0.26 -7.37
N ARG A 517 9.35 1.21 -6.44
CA ARG A 517 8.05 1.69 -5.94
C ARG A 517 7.16 2.24 -7.06
N ASP A 518 7.75 2.89 -8.06
CA ASP A 518 7.04 3.43 -9.24
C ASP A 518 6.81 2.38 -10.36
N PHE A 519 6.94 1.10 -10.01
CA PHE A 519 6.55 -0.04 -10.85
C PHE A 519 5.55 -0.96 -10.17
N VAL A 520 5.59 -1.06 -8.84
CA VAL A 520 4.86 -2.07 -8.06
C VAL A 520 3.35 -2.03 -8.29
N GLU A 521 2.76 -0.83 -8.50
CA GLU A 521 1.33 -0.66 -8.74
C GLU A 521 0.92 -0.90 -10.22
N MET A 522 1.86 -1.04 -11.14
CA MET A 522 1.50 -1.20 -12.54
C MET A 522 0.76 -2.53 -12.82
N PRO A 523 1.17 -3.70 -12.28
CA PRO A 523 0.44 -4.95 -12.48
C PRO A 523 -0.95 -4.94 -11.84
N SER A 524 -1.10 -4.30 -10.67
CA SER A 524 -2.37 -4.21 -9.95
C SER A 524 -3.36 -3.30 -10.67
N GLN A 525 -2.95 -2.08 -11.02
CA GLN A 525 -3.78 -1.14 -11.78
C GLN A 525 -4.12 -1.66 -13.18
N PHE A 526 -3.20 -2.35 -13.84
CA PHE A 526 -3.51 -3.03 -15.10
C PHE A 526 -4.60 -4.09 -14.93
N ASN A 527 -4.52 -4.88 -13.86
CA ASN A 527 -5.47 -5.98 -13.63
C ASN A 527 -6.90 -5.48 -13.36
N GLU A 528 -7.09 -4.25 -12.87
CA GLU A 528 -8.41 -3.60 -12.75
C GLU A 528 -9.15 -3.53 -14.08
N SER A 529 -8.41 -3.38 -15.19
CA SER A 529 -9.00 -3.26 -16.53
C SER A 529 -9.83 -4.47 -16.94
N PHE A 530 -9.52 -5.66 -16.39
CA PHE A 530 -10.29 -6.88 -16.68
C PHE A 530 -11.70 -6.84 -16.12
N ALA A 531 -11.95 -6.10 -15.04
CA ALA A 531 -13.28 -6.01 -14.42
C ALA A 531 -14.36 -5.51 -15.39
N ALA A 532 -14.01 -4.61 -16.31
CA ALA A 532 -14.96 -4.02 -17.27
C ALA A 532 -14.96 -4.70 -18.66
N ILE A 533 -14.05 -5.67 -18.92
CA ILE A 533 -14.05 -6.38 -20.20
C ILE A 533 -15.38 -7.14 -20.37
N PRO A 534 -16.11 -6.94 -21.47
CA PRO A 534 -17.47 -7.46 -21.62
C PRO A 534 -17.61 -8.95 -21.31
N GLU A 535 -16.70 -9.80 -21.80
CA GLU A 535 -16.73 -11.24 -21.57
C GLU A 535 -16.51 -11.59 -20.08
N VAL A 536 -15.62 -10.90 -19.38
CA VAL A 536 -15.37 -11.09 -17.94
C VAL A 536 -16.55 -10.56 -17.13
N PHE A 537 -16.99 -9.34 -17.44
CA PHE A 537 -18.11 -8.70 -16.77
C PHE A 537 -19.38 -9.55 -16.83
N ASP A 538 -19.78 -10.01 -18.01
CA ASP A 538 -21.00 -10.80 -18.21
C ASP A 538 -20.90 -12.20 -17.57
N HIS A 539 -19.69 -12.66 -17.28
CA HIS A 539 -19.47 -13.93 -16.60
C HIS A 539 -19.72 -13.82 -15.10
N TYR A 540 -19.31 -12.73 -14.42
CA TYR A 540 -19.45 -12.58 -12.98
C TYR A 540 -20.62 -11.71 -12.53
N ALA A 541 -21.04 -10.70 -13.35
CA ALA A 541 -22.05 -9.71 -12.97
C ALA A 541 -23.47 -10.28 -13.14
N ARG A 542 -23.84 -11.17 -12.22
CA ARG A 542 -25.14 -11.86 -12.21
C ARG A 542 -25.91 -11.55 -10.94
N HIS A 543 -27.19 -11.30 -11.09
CA HIS A 543 -28.08 -10.95 -9.97
C HIS A 543 -28.10 -12.06 -8.91
N CYS A 544 -27.74 -11.70 -7.67
CA CYS A 544 -27.49 -12.64 -6.57
C CYS A 544 -28.66 -13.58 -6.20
N LYS A 545 -29.90 -13.22 -6.55
CA LYS A 545 -31.10 -14.03 -6.29
C LYS A 545 -31.62 -14.80 -7.53
N THR A 546 -31.52 -14.21 -8.73
CA THR A 546 -32.09 -14.81 -9.94
C THR A 546 -31.01 -15.48 -10.81
N GLY A 547 -29.74 -15.14 -10.67
CA GLY A 547 -28.67 -15.60 -11.54
C GLY A 547 -28.63 -14.95 -12.93
N GLU A 548 -29.56 -14.04 -13.23
CA GLU A 548 -29.63 -13.36 -14.51
C GLU A 548 -28.51 -12.35 -14.69
N PRO A 549 -27.99 -12.14 -15.91
CA PRO A 549 -26.96 -11.14 -16.17
C PRO A 549 -27.52 -9.72 -15.95
N MET A 550 -26.63 -8.77 -15.71
CA MET A 550 -27.02 -7.36 -15.61
C MET A 550 -27.66 -6.89 -16.94
N PRO A 551 -28.81 -6.19 -16.89
CA PRO A 551 -29.44 -5.64 -18.09
C PRO A 551 -28.48 -4.72 -18.86
N ALA A 552 -28.47 -4.82 -20.19
CA ALA A 552 -27.53 -4.07 -21.03
C ALA A 552 -27.63 -2.56 -20.82
N GLU A 553 -28.82 -2.01 -20.61
CA GLU A 553 -29.06 -0.59 -20.34
C GLU A 553 -28.45 -0.17 -19.00
N LEU A 554 -28.60 -0.98 -17.94
CA LEU A 554 -27.98 -0.71 -16.62
C LEU A 554 -26.46 -0.77 -16.70
N LYS A 555 -25.93 -1.79 -17.39
CA LYS A 555 -24.49 -1.92 -17.65
C LYS A 555 -23.92 -0.69 -18.36
N GLU A 556 -24.59 -0.22 -19.42
CA GLU A 556 -24.15 0.97 -20.17
C GLU A 556 -24.15 2.22 -19.29
N ARG A 557 -25.22 2.46 -18.51
CA ARG A 557 -25.30 3.59 -17.56
C ARG A 557 -24.20 3.50 -16.49
N MET A 558 -23.95 2.32 -15.95
CA MET A 558 -22.90 2.09 -14.96
C MET A 558 -21.50 2.38 -15.54
N LEU A 559 -21.16 1.83 -16.71
CA LEU A 559 -19.87 2.06 -17.35
C LEU A 559 -19.66 3.55 -17.72
N LYS A 560 -20.70 4.25 -18.17
CA LYS A 560 -20.65 5.72 -18.38
C LYS A 560 -20.42 6.48 -17.07
N SER A 561 -20.94 5.97 -15.95
CA SER A 561 -20.80 6.62 -14.65
C SER A 561 -19.36 6.57 -14.09
N ILE A 562 -18.56 5.59 -14.50
CA ILE A 562 -17.16 5.44 -14.09
C ILE A 562 -16.32 6.62 -14.59
N ASN A 563 -16.52 7.03 -15.83
CA ASN A 563 -15.79 8.12 -16.47
C ASN A 563 -16.49 9.48 -16.35
N PHE A 564 -17.44 9.62 -15.40
CA PHE A 564 -18.17 10.86 -15.21
C PHE A 564 -17.35 11.84 -14.35
N GLN A 565 -16.93 12.97 -14.94
CA GLN A 565 -16.21 14.05 -14.27
C GLN A 565 -14.90 13.60 -13.57
N THR A 566 -14.09 12.85 -14.28
CA THR A 566 -12.82 12.31 -13.77
C THR A 566 -11.68 13.34 -13.72
N ALA A 567 -11.85 14.53 -14.32
CA ALA A 567 -10.83 15.56 -14.30
C ALA A 567 -10.54 16.05 -12.88
N TYR A 568 -11.54 16.12 -11.99
CA TYR A 568 -11.29 16.50 -10.61
C TYR A 568 -10.29 15.59 -9.91
N ALA A 569 -10.51 14.27 -9.96
CA ALA A 569 -9.63 13.29 -9.30
C ALA A 569 -8.20 13.30 -9.86
N LEU A 570 -8.06 13.50 -11.18
CA LEU A 570 -6.73 13.65 -11.80
C LEU A 570 -6.05 14.93 -11.33
N GLY A 571 -6.77 16.05 -11.31
CA GLY A 571 -6.23 17.36 -10.94
C GLY A 571 -5.78 17.45 -9.49
N GLU A 572 -6.57 16.94 -8.55
CA GLU A 572 -6.19 16.94 -7.14
C GLU A 572 -4.93 16.11 -6.86
N ASN A 573 -4.76 14.98 -7.58
CA ASN A 573 -3.56 14.14 -7.49
C ASN A 573 -2.34 14.83 -8.13
N LEU A 574 -2.49 15.45 -9.30
CA LEU A 574 -1.44 16.24 -9.93
C LEU A 574 -0.96 17.38 -9.03
N ALA A 575 -1.90 18.10 -8.39
CA ALA A 575 -1.55 19.19 -7.49
C ALA A 575 -0.81 18.70 -6.24
N ALA A 576 -1.27 17.64 -5.60
CA ALA A 576 -0.58 17.02 -4.45
C ALA A 576 0.83 16.51 -4.82
N THR A 577 0.97 15.87 -5.99
CA THR A 577 2.27 15.42 -6.52
C THR A 577 3.22 16.59 -6.71
N CYS A 578 2.75 17.70 -7.28
CA CYS A 578 3.59 18.88 -7.49
C CYS A 578 4.00 19.55 -6.17
N ILE A 579 3.18 19.48 -5.13
CA ILE A 579 3.54 19.94 -3.77
C ILE A 579 4.66 19.08 -3.20
N ASP A 580 4.55 17.76 -3.26
CA ASP A 580 5.58 16.82 -2.80
C ASP A 580 6.92 17.09 -3.50
N MET A 581 6.91 17.16 -4.84
CA MET A 581 8.08 17.51 -5.65
C MET A 581 8.70 18.84 -5.26
N ALA A 582 7.88 19.89 -5.10
CA ALA A 582 8.36 21.24 -4.80
C ALA A 582 9.12 21.30 -3.46
N TRP A 583 8.63 20.65 -2.41
CA TRP A 583 9.31 20.57 -1.11
C TRP A 583 10.64 19.84 -1.18
N HIS A 584 10.73 18.74 -1.91
CA HIS A 584 11.90 17.86 -1.91
C HIS A 584 12.96 18.21 -2.97
N MET A 585 12.64 19.15 -3.86
CA MET A 585 13.61 19.73 -4.81
C MET A 585 14.49 20.84 -4.21
N LEU A 586 14.16 21.29 -3.00
CA LEU A 586 14.92 22.36 -2.36
C LEU A 586 16.17 21.83 -1.66
N PRO A 587 17.32 22.50 -1.77
CA PRO A 587 18.46 22.28 -0.88
C PRO A 587 18.13 22.79 0.53
N SER A 588 18.86 22.36 1.54
CA SER A 588 18.57 22.60 2.95
C SER A 588 18.51 24.11 3.32
N ASP A 589 19.35 24.94 2.66
CA ASP A 589 19.42 26.39 2.88
C ASP A 589 18.28 27.18 2.21
N LYS A 590 17.45 26.53 1.36
CA LYS A 590 16.33 27.15 0.63
C LYS A 590 14.96 26.74 1.19
N ILE A 591 14.91 25.83 2.14
CA ILE A 591 13.64 25.45 2.76
C ILE A 591 13.03 26.67 3.47
N PRO A 592 11.77 27.06 3.17
CA PRO A 592 11.14 28.24 3.74
C PRO A 592 10.92 28.10 5.25
N ALA A 593 10.71 29.23 5.93
CA ALA A 593 10.26 29.22 7.33
C ALA A 593 8.82 28.70 7.44
N ALA A 594 8.44 28.22 8.63
CA ALA A 594 7.12 27.65 8.88
C ALA A 594 5.96 28.61 8.54
N GLU A 595 6.14 29.89 8.81
CA GLU A 595 5.16 30.95 8.51
C GLU A 595 4.99 31.20 7.00
N GLN A 596 5.91 30.70 6.18
CA GLN A 596 5.90 30.85 4.73
C GLN A 596 5.40 29.56 4.02
N ALA A 597 5.17 28.47 4.76
CA ALA A 597 4.87 27.16 4.18
C ALA A 597 3.61 27.17 3.28
N ALA A 598 2.51 27.80 3.72
CA ALA A 598 1.29 27.92 2.93
C ALA A 598 1.48 28.80 1.67
N ALA A 599 2.26 29.87 1.78
CA ALA A 599 2.58 30.73 0.64
C ALA A 599 3.48 30.02 -0.36
N PHE A 600 4.43 29.22 0.12
CA PHE A 600 5.31 28.38 -0.71
C PHE A 600 4.49 27.34 -1.52
N GLU A 601 3.57 26.63 -0.87
CA GLU A 601 2.66 25.70 -1.53
C GLU A 601 1.84 26.38 -2.62
N THR A 602 1.23 27.53 -2.31
CA THR A 602 0.45 28.31 -3.26
C THR A 602 1.28 28.72 -4.48
N GLU A 603 2.51 29.16 -4.25
CA GLU A 603 3.43 29.55 -5.35
C GLU A 603 3.87 28.36 -6.19
N ALA A 604 4.17 27.21 -5.56
CA ALA A 604 4.50 25.97 -6.27
C ALA A 604 3.38 25.56 -7.23
N LEU A 605 2.13 25.56 -6.76
CA LEU A 605 0.97 25.26 -7.62
C LEU A 605 0.77 26.29 -8.73
N ARG A 606 1.01 27.59 -8.45
CA ARG A 606 0.91 28.64 -9.47
C ARG A 606 1.94 28.44 -10.60
N GLN A 607 3.18 28.11 -10.25
CA GLN A 607 4.27 27.92 -11.23
C GLN A 607 3.98 26.78 -12.20
N VAL A 608 3.37 25.68 -11.75
CA VAL A 608 2.98 24.57 -12.63
C VAL A 608 1.60 24.75 -13.25
N GLY A 609 0.88 25.84 -12.87
CA GLY A 609 -0.44 26.19 -13.41
C GLY A 609 -1.57 25.31 -12.88
N LEU A 610 -1.43 24.76 -11.67
CA LEU A 610 -2.43 23.95 -10.97
C LEU A 610 -3.06 24.68 -9.77
N LEU A 611 -2.80 25.99 -9.60
CA LEU A 611 -3.54 26.78 -8.63
C LEU A 611 -4.96 27.02 -9.15
N ASP A 612 -5.90 26.20 -8.70
CA ASP A 612 -7.31 26.22 -9.08
C ASP A 612 -8.18 25.95 -7.84
N GLU A 613 -8.96 26.93 -7.42
CA GLU A 613 -9.85 26.81 -6.28
C GLU A 613 -10.92 25.72 -6.46
N GLN A 614 -11.35 25.46 -7.72
CA GLN A 614 -12.34 24.44 -8.02
C GLN A 614 -11.77 23.02 -7.98
N VAL A 615 -10.45 22.87 -8.06
CA VAL A 615 -9.74 21.59 -7.98
C VAL A 615 -8.55 21.75 -7.03
N PRO A 616 -8.81 21.80 -5.70
CA PRO A 616 -7.74 21.89 -4.70
C PRO A 616 -6.86 20.63 -4.72
N PRO A 617 -5.64 20.69 -4.20
CA PRO A 617 -4.82 19.50 -4.07
C PRO A 617 -5.49 18.46 -3.16
N ARG A 618 -5.31 17.17 -3.46
CA ARG A 618 -5.84 16.09 -2.63
C ARG A 618 -5.39 16.20 -1.17
N TYR A 619 -4.15 16.62 -0.97
CA TYR A 619 -3.54 16.92 0.32
C TYR A 619 -2.88 18.28 0.26
N TYR A 620 -3.18 19.13 1.25
CA TYR A 620 -2.36 20.28 1.54
C TYR A 620 -1.18 19.89 2.42
N THR A 621 -0.10 20.63 2.35
CA THR A 621 1.13 20.41 3.12
C THR A 621 0.86 20.10 4.59
N SER A 622 -0.11 20.79 5.21
CA SER A 622 -0.42 20.68 6.66
C SER A 622 -0.97 19.31 7.11
N TYR A 623 -1.51 18.48 6.20
CA TYR A 623 -2.03 17.15 6.52
C TYR A 623 -1.67 16.06 5.50
N PHE A 624 -0.58 16.24 4.77
CA PHE A 624 -0.12 15.29 3.76
C PHE A 624 0.62 14.10 4.40
N ASN A 625 -0.14 13.19 4.99
CA ASN A 625 0.41 12.06 5.75
C ASN A 625 1.35 11.17 4.95
N HIS A 626 1.08 10.91 3.66
CA HIS A 626 1.96 10.13 2.79
C HIS A 626 3.40 10.66 2.80
N VAL A 627 3.54 11.97 2.79
CA VAL A 627 4.83 12.65 2.66
C VAL A 627 5.49 12.88 4.02
N TRP A 628 4.73 13.34 5.02
CA TRP A 628 5.31 13.78 6.29
C TRP A 628 5.23 12.74 7.40
N GLY A 629 4.18 11.90 7.41
CA GLY A 629 3.95 10.87 8.43
C GLY A 629 4.36 9.46 8.02
N SER A 630 4.74 9.25 6.75
CA SER A 630 5.10 7.93 6.25
C SER A 630 6.28 7.97 5.26
N GLY A 631 6.59 6.87 4.63
CA GLY A 631 7.74 6.68 3.74
C GLY A 631 7.55 7.13 2.28
N TYR A 632 6.50 7.93 1.94
CA TYR A 632 6.21 8.34 0.55
C TYR A 632 6.80 9.69 0.14
N ALA A 633 7.74 10.23 0.89
CA ALA A 633 8.42 11.47 0.51
C ALA A 633 9.06 11.36 -0.85
N GLU A 634 8.81 12.36 -1.72
CA GLU A 634 9.21 12.34 -3.13
C GLU A 634 8.70 11.12 -3.89
N GLY A 635 7.59 10.55 -3.42
CA GLY A 635 7.05 9.30 -3.95
C GLY A 635 5.58 9.39 -4.35
N TYR A 636 4.91 10.54 -4.19
CA TYR A 636 3.48 10.61 -4.48
C TYR A 636 3.16 10.55 -5.99
N TYR A 637 4.13 10.88 -6.86
CA TYR A 637 3.99 10.78 -8.33
C TYR A 637 3.75 9.33 -8.80
N ILE A 638 4.11 8.34 -8.01
CA ILE A 638 4.06 6.92 -8.41
C ILE A 638 2.65 6.50 -8.84
N TYR A 639 1.60 6.99 -8.16
CA TYR A 639 0.22 6.64 -8.47
C TYR A 639 -0.18 7.03 -9.90
N LEU A 640 0.23 8.22 -10.34
CA LEU A 640 -0.01 8.67 -11.73
C LEU A 640 0.94 8.01 -12.72
N TRP A 641 2.19 7.79 -12.32
CA TRP A 641 3.19 7.14 -13.15
C TRP A 641 2.80 5.71 -13.48
N THR A 642 2.49 4.92 -12.47
CA THR A 642 2.11 3.52 -12.65
C THR A 642 0.76 3.37 -13.35
N GLU A 643 -0.17 4.29 -13.14
CA GLU A 643 -1.44 4.32 -13.87
C GLU A 643 -1.22 4.54 -15.38
N VAL A 644 -0.29 5.41 -15.77
CA VAL A 644 0.08 5.56 -17.19
C VAL A 644 0.67 4.27 -17.73
N LEU A 645 1.56 3.61 -16.99
CA LEU A 645 2.12 2.31 -17.41
C LEU A 645 1.00 1.27 -17.59
N ALA A 646 0.09 1.19 -16.62
CA ALA A 646 -1.00 0.23 -16.59
C ALA A 646 -1.97 0.40 -17.76
N VAL A 647 -2.41 1.64 -18.04
CA VAL A 647 -3.31 1.89 -19.17
C VAL A 647 -2.63 1.70 -20.53
N ASN A 648 -1.32 1.92 -20.63
CA ASN A 648 -0.56 1.62 -21.84
C ASN A 648 -0.52 0.10 -22.09
N ILE A 649 -0.32 -0.70 -21.04
CA ILE A 649 -0.40 -2.16 -21.14
C ILE A 649 -1.82 -2.59 -21.50
N ALA A 650 -2.85 -2.01 -20.88
CA ALA A 650 -4.26 -2.32 -21.19
C ALA A 650 -4.60 -2.00 -22.66
N ASP A 651 -4.07 -0.89 -23.23
CA ASP A 651 -4.23 -0.55 -24.64
C ASP A 651 -3.58 -1.60 -25.56
N VAL A 652 -2.37 -2.09 -25.22
CA VAL A 652 -1.71 -3.18 -25.95
C VAL A 652 -2.55 -4.47 -25.88
N PHE A 653 -3.13 -4.80 -24.72
CA PHE A 653 -4.02 -5.95 -24.57
C PHE A 653 -5.29 -5.78 -25.42
N ALA A 654 -5.88 -4.59 -25.43
CA ALA A 654 -7.04 -4.30 -26.27
C ALA A 654 -6.75 -4.49 -27.76
N GLN A 655 -5.58 -4.04 -28.22
CA GLN A 655 -5.15 -4.16 -29.62
C GLN A 655 -4.83 -5.62 -30.01
N ARG A 656 -4.17 -6.39 -29.14
CA ARG A 656 -3.78 -7.78 -29.40
C ARG A 656 -4.88 -8.78 -29.10
N GLY A 657 -5.93 -8.37 -28.35
CA GLY A 657 -7.03 -9.18 -27.83
C GLY A 657 -6.90 -9.43 -26.34
N ALA A 658 -7.78 -8.77 -25.56
CA ALA A 658 -7.66 -8.64 -24.10
C ALA A 658 -7.62 -9.96 -23.31
N LEU A 659 -8.26 -11.02 -23.82
CA LEU A 659 -8.30 -12.34 -23.16
C LEU A 659 -7.54 -13.43 -23.94
N LYS A 660 -6.68 -13.03 -24.88
CA LYS A 660 -5.88 -14.01 -25.64
C LYS A 660 -4.70 -14.52 -24.80
N PRO A 661 -4.55 -15.86 -24.66
CA PRO A 661 -3.46 -16.44 -23.89
C PRO A 661 -2.07 -15.99 -24.37
N GLU A 662 -1.89 -15.77 -25.68
CA GLU A 662 -0.61 -15.35 -26.25
C GLU A 662 -0.16 -14.00 -25.70
N THR A 663 -1.09 -13.04 -25.54
CA THR A 663 -0.79 -11.72 -24.96
C THR A 663 -0.44 -11.85 -23.47
N GLY A 664 -1.20 -12.67 -22.73
CA GLY A 664 -0.95 -12.94 -21.32
C GLY A 664 0.40 -13.64 -21.08
N HIS A 665 0.75 -14.61 -21.91
CA HIS A 665 2.05 -15.28 -21.81
C HIS A 665 3.21 -14.32 -22.09
N ASP A 666 3.09 -13.43 -23.10
CA ASP A 666 4.10 -12.42 -23.39
C ASP A 666 4.26 -11.43 -22.21
N MET A 667 3.15 -11.00 -21.58
CA MET A 667 3.18 -10.18 -20.35
C MET A 667 3.83 -10.93 -19.17
N ARG A 668 3.48 -12.20 -18.98
CA ARG A 668 4.10 -13.06 -17.95
C ARG A 668 5.60 -13.15 -18.15
N ASP A 669 6.05 -13.52 -19.35
CA ASP A 669 7.46 -13.81 -19.63
C ASP A 669 8.34 -12.56 -19.58
N LYS A 670 7.83 -11.40 -19.99
CA LYS A 670 8.58 -10.14 -20.04
C LYS A 670 8.52 -9.32 -18.78
N ILE A 671 7.44 -9.44 -17.99
CA ILE A 671 7.17 -8.59 -16.82
C ILE A 671 6.92 -9.42 -15.57
N LEU A 672 5.78 -10.15 -15.48
CA LEU A 672 5.31 -10.69 -14.21
C LEU A 672 6.22 -11.79 -13.61
N SER A 673 6.94 -12.54 -14.45
CA SER A 673 7.88 -13.54 -13.96
C SER A 673 9.25 -12.99 -13.55
N ARG A 674 9.50 -11.72 -13.90
CA ARG A 674 10.85 -11.15 -13.85
C ARG A 674 11.19 -10.46 -12.54
N GLY A 675 10.20 -10.00 -11.77
CA GLY A 675 10.46 -9.18 -10.58
C GLY A 675 11.49 -8.07 -10.87
N ASN A 676 12.49 -7.90 -10.00
CA ASN A 676 13.55 -6.90 -10.13
C ASN A 676 14.84 -7.46 -10.77
N THR A 677 14.74 -8.40 -11.69
CA THR A 677 15.93 -9.04 -12.30
C THR A 677 16.61 -8.23 -13.41
N GLY A 678 16.03 -7.09 -13.81
CA GLY A 678 16.56 -6.23 -14.86
C GLY A 678 16.03 -4.80 -14.81
N ASP A 679 16.28 -4.01 -15.86
CA ASP A 679 15.74 -2.66 -15.97
C ASP A 679 14.23 -2.69 -16.24
N LEU A 680 13.44 -2.16 -15.31
CA LEU A 680 11.98 -2.20 -15.34
C LEU A 680 11.38 -1.40 -16.52
N MET A 681 12.03 -0.29 -16.93
CA MET A 681 11.61 0.47 -18.11
C MET A 681 11.86 -0.34 -19.40
N GLN A 682 12.97 -1.06 -19.46
CA GLN A 682 13.25 -1.95 -20.60
C GLN A 682 12.21 -3.09 -20.67
N MET A 683 11.85 -3.70 -19.55
CA MET A 683 10.79 -4.73 -19.50
C MET A 683 9.45 -4.18 -20.03
N PHE A 684 9.08 -2.96 -19.64
CA PHE A 684 7.89 -2.29 -20.12
C PHE A 684 7.96 -2.02 -21.63
N THR A 685 9.08 -1.49 -22.13
CA THR A 685 9.24 -1.20 -23.57
C THR A 685 9.32 -2.46 -24.42
N ASP A 686 9.92 -3.53 -23.92
CA ASP A 686 9.99 -4.83 -24.60
C ASP A 686 8.62 -5.49 -24.75
N PHE A 687 7.74 -5.29 -23.77
CA PHE A 687 6.36 -5.80 -23.85
C PHE A 687 5.48 -4.92 -24.75
N THR A 688 5.50 -3.61 -24.51
CA THR A 688 4.58 -2.68 -25.20
C THR A 688 5.01 -2.34 -26.62
N GLY A 689 6.30 -2.39 -26.92
CA GLY A 689 6.89 -1.85 -28.16
C GLY A 689 6.96 -0.32 -28.19
N MET A 690 6.57 0.35 -27.09
CA MET A 690 6.62 1.82 -26.98
C MET A 690 8.03 2.26 -26.59
N LYS A 691 8.47 3.43 -27.08
CA LYS A 691 9.77 4.00 -26.68
C LYS A 691 9.76 4.59 -25.26
N SER A 692 8.60 5.03 -24.82
CA SER A 692 8.35 5.60 -23.50
C SER A 692 6.85 5.50 -23.18
N PRO A 693 6.44 5.59 -21.90
CA PRO A 693 5.03 5.66 -21.52
C PRO A 693 4.31 6.84 -22.17
N ASP A 694 3.10 6.60 -22.68
CA ASP A 694 2.26 7.62 -23.32
C ASP A 694 1.12 8.05 -22.39
N ALA A 695 1.26 9.25 -21.84
CA ALA A 695 0.28 9.86 -20.93
C ALA A 695 -1.07 10.17 -21.61
N SER A 696 -1.12 10.29 -22.95
CA SER A 696 -2.38 10.56 -23.67
C SER A 696 -3.37 9.39 -23.57
N ILE A 697 -2.86 8.18 -23.43
CA ILE A 697 -3.68 6.97 -23.26
C ILE A 697 -4.42 7.01 -21.91
N LEU A 698 -3.78 7.53 -20.84
CA LEU A 698 -4.45 7.72 -19.56
C LEU A 698 -5.65 8.66 -19.66
N LEU A 699 -5.46 9.81 -20.32
CA LEU A 699 -6.55 10.78 -20.47
C LEU A 699 -7.72 10.17 -21.24
N LYS A 700 -7.43 9.46 -22.33
CA LYS A 700 -8.45 8.73 -23.10
C LYS A 700 -9.16 7.66 -22.22
N ALA A 701 -8.44 6.89 -21.42
CA ALA A 701 -9.01 5.87 -20.54
C ALA A 701 -9.94 6.48 -19.48
N ARG A 702 -9.63 7.70 -19.01
CA ARG A 702 -10.46 8.47 -18.07
C ARG A 702 -11.57 9.28 -18.73
N GLY A 703 -11.76 9.18 -20.07
CA GLY A 703 -12.77 9.94 -20.80
C GLY A 703 -12.47 11.43 -20.96
N LEU A 704 -11.18 11.81 -20.83
CA LEU A 704 -10.69 13.20 -20.89
C LEU A 704 -10.09 13.55 -22.24
#